data_b78cf5f96636092a405ad6ca251b8f61
#
_entry.id   b78cf5f96636092a405ad6ca251b8f61
#
_cell.length_a   1.000
_cell.length_b   1.000
_cell.length_c   1.000
_cell.angle_alpha   90.00
_cell.angle_beta   90.00
_cell.angle_gamma   90.00
#
_symmetry.space_group_name_H-M   'P 1'
#
loop_
_entity.id
_entity.type
_entity.pdbx_description
1 polymer ?
#
loop_
_entity_poly.entity_id
_entity_poly.type
_entity_poly.pdbx_seq_one_letter_code
_entity_poly.pdbx_strand_id
1 'polypeptide(L)'
;MDNNMNPFNGGNGNGSGNGSQGPNGSGGSEQNNPRRTSLILLAIAAIVTLISMSLFMRMINNATNQEITYGKFQELVEGGKAAEVTWDDDTIYLKLQQTNQKTLFSAMPEVTYYTGKAQSDDALTAYLKEYKVASYGKDVPDSSGLILTMILTYVLPIVVMWLLLSLLFRRMGGGGPMGVGKSNAKVYVQKETGITFKDVAGEDEAKESLQEVVDFLHNPQRYVKIGAKLPKGALLVGPPGTGKTLLAKAVAGEAKVPFFSLTGSDFIELYVGIGASRVRDLFKEATKNAPCIIFIDEIDAIGRSRDSKYGGGNEEREQTLNQLLSEMDGFDTSKGILVLGATNRPEILDKALLRPGRFDRRIIVDKPDLKGRVEILKVHAKDVKMDETVDFDAIALATSGAVGSDLANMINEAAINAVKEGREYVCQKDLFEAVEQVLVGKEKKDRIMSAQERKIVSYHEVGHALIAALQKNSEPVQKITIVPRTMGALGYVMHVPEEEKYLNTEAEIHDMLVGYLGGRAAEEIVFDTVTTGASNDIEQATGLARSMVTRFGMSKKFGLIGLESVESQYLDGRAVLNCSDATAAEIDQEVMRILKECYQEALELLSANREVMDQLAAHLIEKETITGKEFMQIYRQAKGLPQEEPEQTAGAQMKAAEQTADTANPSQSDSGNSYGTAPASGTDTEAQPQSSTPKPWEEFARQQQEREDSFFSGDTQQPGDAQQPADPSDTEQSQEQDKPWIPPTPKPENKGPVGRFSGASLPDDEKK
;
A
#
# COMPACT_ATOMS: atom_id res chain seq x y z
N MET A 1 -51.13 23.12 -9.48
CA MET A 1 -52.04 22.95 -8.34
C MET A 1 -51.18 22.41 -7.24
N ASP A 2 -50.60 23.30 -6.47
CA ASP A 2 -51.09 23.76 -5.18
C ASP A 2 -50.77 22.73 -4.10
N ASN A 3 -50.17 22.97 -3.02
CA ASN A 3 -49.88 24.13 -2.17
C ASN A 3 -48.96 23.64 -1.06
N ASN A 4 -47.95 24.39 -0.67
CA ASN A 4 -47.94 25.32 0.48
C ASN A 4 -47.78 24.59 1.83
N MET A 5 -47.00 25.00 2.78
CA MET A 5 -46.60 26.31 3.28
C MET A 5 -45.48 26.15 4.32
N ASN A 6 -44.54 27.04 4.26
CA ASN A 6 -43.78 27.51 5.43
C ASN A 6 -44.68 28.53 6.19
N PRO A 7 -44.56 28.74 7.49
CA PRO A 7 -44.00 30.03 7.85
C PRO A 7 -43.24 30.17 9.18
N PHE A 8 -42.26 31.06 9.20
CA PHE A 8 -42.06 32.24 10.08
C PHE A 8 -42.00 32.02 11.62
N ASN A 9 -41.20 32.65 12.42
CA ASN A 9 -40.58 33.97 12.54
C ASN A 9 -39.95 34.02 13.93
N GLY A 10 -38.79 34.46 14.19
CA GLY A 10 -38.47 35.85 14.47
C GLY A 10 -38.61 36.23 15.95
N GLY A 11 -37.53 36.70 16.57
CA GLY A 11 -37.65 37.32 17.87
C GLY A 11 -36.31 37.56 18.57
N ASN A 12 -35.78 38.70 18.35
CA ASN A 12 -34.71 39.38 19.07
C ASN A 12 -35.10 39.69 20.51
N GLY A 13 -34.18 39.60 21.47
CA GLY A 13 -34.42 40.07 22.83
C GLY A 13 -33.18 40.01 23.73
N ASN A 14 -32.51 41.12 23.82
CA ASN A 14 -31.49 41.50 24.81
C ASN A 14 -32.04 41.44 26.23
N GLY A 15 -31.21 40.98 27.21
CA GLY A 15 -31.55 41.07 28.62
C GLY A 15 -30.44 40.58 29.54
N SER A 16 -29.69 41.49 30.05
CA SER A 16 -28.75 41.45 31.16
C SER A 16 -29.39 41.04 32.47
N GLY A 17 -28.70 40.25 33.33
CA GLY A 17 -29.14 40.04 34.72
C GLY A 17 -28.48 38.88 35.47
N ASN A 18 -27.44 39.15 36.13
CA ASN A 18 -26.94 38.78 37.49
C ASN A 18 -27.66 37.71 38.30
N GLY A 19 -26.91 36.76 38.84
CA GLY A 19 -26.96 36.37 40.25
C GLY A 19 -27.58 35.00 40.64
N SER A 20 -26.79 34.27 41.35
CA SER A 20 -27.02 33.41 42.48
C SER A 20 -27.07 31.87 42.29
N GLN A 21 -26.06 31.30 42.89
CA GLN A 21 -26.01 30.07 43.75
C GLN A 21 -27.02 28.93 43.51
N GLY A 22 -26.41 27.74 43.27
CA GLY A 22 -26.60 26.35 43.50
C GLY A 22 -28.00 25.78 43.86
N PRO A 23 -28.18 24.48 43.81
CA PRO A 23 -27.35 23.51 44.48
C PRO A 23 -27.07 22.18 43.70
N ASN A 24 -26.10 21.44 44.21
CA ASN A 24 -25.76 20.02 43.99
C ASN A 24 -26.84 19.15 43.39
N GLY A 25 -26.56 18.60 42.22
CA GLY A 25 -27.18 17.44 41.65
C GLY A 25 -26.09 16.40 41.32
N SER A 26 -25.92 15.43 42.23
CA SER A 26 -25.04 14.27 42.09
C SER A 26 -25.54 13.37 40.97
N GLY A 27 -24.98 13.54 39.77
CA GLY A 27 -25.02 12.56 38.70
C GLY A 27 -23.90 11.55 38.93
N GLY A 28 -24.20 10.43 39.59
CA GLY A 28 -23.27 9.32 39.79
C GLY A 28 -22.92 8.70 38.43
N SER A 29 -21.71 8.92 37.99
CA SER A 29 -21.07 8.05 37.01
C SER A 29 -20.89 6.68 37.66
N GLU A 30 -21.67 5.69 37.28
CA GLU A 30 -21.40 4.30 37.59
C GLU A 30 -20.02 3.94 37.04
N GLN A 31 -19.04 4.01 37.92
CA GLN A 31 -17.77 3.34 37.72
C GLN A 31 -18.07 1.85 37.68
N ASN A 32 -18.17 1.28 36.50
CA ASN A 32 -18.18 -0.16 36.27
C ASN A 32 -16.92 -0.77 36.87
N ASN A 33 -17.05 -1.26 38.09
CA ASN A 33 -15.98 -1.90 38.85
C ASN A 33 -15.64 -3.23 38.16
N PRO A 34 -14.44 -3.39 37.54
CA PRO A 34 -14.10 -4.59 36.76
C PRO A 34 -14.17 -5.89 37.57
N ARG A 35 -14.16 -5.81 38.89
CA ARG A 35 -14.37 -6.95 39.79
C ARG A 35 -15.82 -7.40 39.84
N ARG A 36 -16.81 -6.51 39.61
CA ARG A 36 -18.24 -6.92 39.59
C ARG A 36 -18.61 -7.61 38.29
N THR A 37 -18.10 -7.16 37.16
CA THR A 37 -18.34 -7.80 35.84
C THR A 37 -17.73 -9.19 35.76
N SER A 38 -16.54 -9.41 36.31
CA SER A 38 -15.93 -10.75 36.35
C SER A 38 -16.68 -11.72 37.31
N LEU A 39 -17.21 -11.22 38.40
CA LEU A 39 -18.05 -12.01 39.28
C LEU A 39 -19.40 -12.37 38.64
N ILE A 40 -20.02 -11.48 37.91
CA ILE A 40 -21.26 -11.73 37.15
C ILE A 40 -21.00 -12.77 36.04
N LEU A 41 -19.92 -12.67 35.29
CA LEU A 41 -19.55 -13.68 34.30
C LEU A 41 -19.27 -15.05 34.90
N LEU A 42 -18.60 -15.11 36.04
CA LEU A 42 -18.40 -16.35 36.80
C LEU A 42 -19.73 -16.95 37.29
N ALA A 43 -20.64 -16.11 37.77
CA ALA A 43 -21.99 -16.56 38.20
C ALA A 43 -22.80 -17.09 37.00
N ILE A 44 -22.77 -16.43 35.87
CA ILE A 44 -23.43 -16.88 34.64
C ILE A 44 -22.82 -18.21 34.16
N ALA A 45 -21.50 -18.35 34.13
CA ALA A 45 -20.85 -19.60 33.79
C ALA A 45 -21.23 -20.75 34.73
N ALA A 46 -21.30 -20.50 36.03
CA ALA A 46 -21.75 -21.49 37.02
C ALA A 46 -23.22 -21.89 36.80
N ILE A 47 -24.10 -20.93 36.50
CA ILE A 47 -25.52 -21.20 36.22
C ILE A 47 -25.64 -22.02 34.91
N VAL A 48 -24.93 -21.67 33.86
CA VAL A 48 -24.95 -22.43 32.59
C VAL A 48 -24.44 -23.86 32.80
N THR A 49 -23.41 -24.06 33.62
CA THR A 49 -22.87 -25.38 33.93
C THR A 49 -23.88 -26.21 34.75
N LEU A 50 -24.54 -25.60 35.73
CA LEU A 50 -25.60 -26.28 36.51
C LEU A 50 -26.80 -26.67 35.64
N ILE A 51 -27.23 -25.80 34.72
CA ILE A 51 -28.31 -26.09 33.78
C ILE A 51 -27.91 -27.22 32.83
N SER A 52 -26.70 -27.18 32.29
CA SER A 52 -26.16 -28.21 31.38
C SER A 52 -26.06 -29.57 32.11
N MET A 53 -25.59 -29.57 33.36
CA MET A 53 -25.48 -30.74 34.19
C MET A 53 -26.88 -31.30 34.55
N SER A 54 -27.84 -30.44 34.86
CA SER A 54 -29.24 -30.83 35.12
C SER A 54 -29.90 -31.45 33.88
N LEU A 55 -29.67 -30.87 32.70
CA LEU A 55 -30.17 -31.43 31.42
C LEU A 55 -29.51 -32.77 31.11
N PHE A 56 -28.20 -32.92 31.35
CA PHE A 56 -27.46 -34.16 31.15
C PHE A 56 -27.96 -35.27 32.13
N MET A 57 -28.20 -34.93 33.40
CA MET A 57 -28.76 -35.87 34.39
C MET A 57 -30.20 -36.28 34.07
N ARG A 58 -31.03 -35.34 33.56
CA ARG A 58 -32.39 -35.68 33.08
C ARG A 58 -32.32 -36.62 31.87
N MET A 59 -31.36 -36.42 30.98
CA MET A 59 -31.17 -37.28 29.82
C MET A 59 -30.71 -38.69 30.20
N ILE A 60 -29.84 -38.84 31.21
CA ILE A 60 -29.43 -40.14 31.75
C ILE A 60 -30.61 -40.80 32.47
N ASN A 61 -31.32 -40.11 33.37
CA ASN A 61 -32.46 -40.66 34.06
C ASN A 61 -33.57 -41.15 33.14
N ASN A 62 -33.84 -40.41 32.05
CA ASN A 62 -34.82 -40.85 31.07
C ASN A 62 -34.33 -42.04 30.22
N ALA A 63 -33.01 -42.25 30.10
CA ALA A 63 -32.43 -43.39 29.40
C ALA A 63 -32.40 -44.66 30.27
N THR A 64 -32.32 -44.51 31.58
CA THR A 64 -32.21 -45.64 32.55
C THR A 64 -33.53 -46.07 33.15
N ASN A 65 -34.50 -45.17 33.27
CA ASN A 65 -35.82 -45.48 33.85
C ASN A 65 -36.90 -45.34 32.79
N GLN A 66 -37.51 -46.46 32.40
CA GLN A 66 -38.57 -46.48 31.37
C GLN A 66 -39.91 -46.82 31.99
N GLU A 67 -40.90 -46.01 31.77
CA GLU A 67 -42.27 -46.25 32.18
C GLU A 67 -42.91 -47.28 31.28
N ILE A 68 -43.52 -48.29 31.88
CA ILE A 68 -44.32 -49.34 31.23
C ILE A 68 -45.73 -49.41 31.79
N THR A 69 -46.68 -49.84 31.02
CA THR A 69 -48.04 -50.09 31.51
C THR A 69 -48.07 -51.32 32.40
N TYR A 70 -48.99 -51.34 33.38
CA TYR A 70 -49.14 -52.48 34.31
C TYR A 70 -49.39 -53.81 33.60
N GLY A 71 -50.14 -53.82 32.48
CA GLY A 71 -50.36 -55.02 31.69
C GLY A 71 -49.07 -55.52 31.04
N LYS A 72 -48.14 -54.60 30.62
CA LYS A 72 -46.84 -54.97 30.09
C LYS A 72 -45.89 -55.51 31.18
N PHE A 73 -46.02 -55.04 32.42
CA PHE A 73 -45.32 -55.57 33.53
C PHE A 73 -45.76 -57.04 33.79
N GLN A 74 -47.08 -57.31 33.77
CA GLN A 74 -47.62 -58.68 33.93
C GLN A 74 -47.10 -59.60 32.84
N GLU A 75 -47.13 -59.16 31.54
CA GLU A 75 -46.61 -59.96 30.41
C GLU A 75 -45.11 -60.33 30.60
N LEU A 76 -44.31 -59.42 31.17
CA LEU A 76 -42.87 -59.63 31.38
C LEU A 76 -42.63 -60.61 32.59
N VAL A 77 -43.45 -60.53 33.59
CA VAL A 77 -43.41 -61.45 34.79
C VAL A 77 -43.87 -62.83 34.39
N GLU A 78 -45.01 -62.97 33.69
CA GLU A 78 -45.59 -64.22 33.20
C GLU A 78 -44.69 -64.90 32.18
N GLY A 79 -44.02 -64.09 31.35
CA GLY A 79 -43.03 -64.57 30.37
C GLY A 79 -41.68 -65.02 30.97
N GLY A 80 -41.52 -64.97 32.29
CA GLY A 80 -40.30 -65.38 32.99
C GLY A 80 -39.09 -64.48 32.74
N LYS A 81 -39.28 -63.26 32.24
CA LYS A 81 -38.21 -62.31 31.91
C LYS A 81 -37.80 -61.40 33.08
N ALA A 82 -38.55 -61.42 34.17
CA ALA A 82 -38.29 -60.63 35.37
C ALA A 82 -37.14 -61.22 36.18
N ALA A 83 -36.06 -60.45 36.40
CA ALA A 83 -34.95 -60.86 37.26
C ALA A 83 -35.17 -60.41 38.74
N GLU A 84 -35.56 -59.17 38.90
CA GLU A 84 -35.76 -58.52 40.15
C GLU A 84 -36.98 -57.62 40.10
N VAL A 85 -37.84 -57.66 41.10
CA VAL A 85 -38.99 -56.75 41.24
C VAL A 85 -38.96 -56.12 42.63
N THR A 86 -38.81 -54.83 42.65
CA THR A 86 -38.91 -54.05 43.87
C THR A 86 -40.10 -53.10 43.77
N TRP A 87 -40.74 -52.76 44.88
CA TRP A 87 -41.86 -51.82 44.91
C TRP A 87 -41.82 -50.88 46.11
N ASP A 88 -42.33 -49.72 45.86
CA ASP A 88 -42.63 -48.72 46.90
C ASP A 88 -44.12 -48.62 47.14
N ASP A 89 -44.59 -47.60 47.86
CA ASP A 89 -46.03 -47.46 48.22
C ASP A 89 -46.89 -47.33 46.94
N ASP A 90 -46.39 -46.59 45.85
CA ASP A 90 -47.14 -46.28 44.63
C ASP A 90 -46.54 -46.85 43.32
N THR A 91 -45.32 -47.38 43.37
CA THR A 91 -44.59 -47.74 42.13
C THR A 91 -43.93 -49.11 42.23
N ILE A 92 -43.96 -49.87 41.18
CA ILE A 92 -43.26 -51.15 41.02
C ILE A 92 -42.09 -50.93 40.04
N TYR A 93 -40.88 -51.37 40.41
CA TYR A 93 -39.67 -51.35 39.60
C TYR A 93 -39.31 -52.77 39.20
N LEU A 94 -39.00 -52.95 37.88
CA LEU A 94 -38.69 -54.22 37.28
C LEU A 94 -37.31 -54.17 36.57
N LYS A 95 -36.46 -55.13 36.93
CA LYS A 95 -35.24 -55.41 36.16
C LYS A 95 -35.42 -56.73 35.42
N LEU A 96 -35.01 -56.71 34.15
CA LEU A 96 -35.08 -57.88 33.27
C LEU A 96 -33.85 -58.76 33.38
N GLN A 97 -33.98 -60.07 33.12
CA GLN A 97 -32.82 -60.98 33.02
C GLN A 97 -31.95 -60.63 31.83
N GLN A 98 -30.67 -60.38 32.09
CA GLN A 98 -29.69 -60.05 31.04
C GLN A 98 -29.36 -61.28 30.20
N THR A 99 -29.60 -61.18 28.89
CA THR A 99 -29.06 -62.15 27.94
C THR A 99 -27.58 -61.77 27.68
N ASN A 100 -26.62 -62.64 28.01
CA ASN A 100 -25.18 -62.46 27.88
C ASN A 100 -24.76 -62.01 26.48
N GLN A 101 -24.70 -60.68 26.20
CA GLN A 101 -23.92 -60.11 25.12
C GLN A 101 -22.92 -59.09 25.72
N LYS A 102 -21.67 -59.54 25.83
CA LYS A 102 -20.53 -58.66 26.16
C LYS A 102 -20.32 -57.72 25.00
N THR A 103 -20.90 -56.56 25.02
CA THR A 103 -20.55 -55.41 24.14
C THR A 103 -19.53 -54.50 24.82
N LEU A 104 -18.71 -53.85 24.03
CA LEU A 104 -17.53 -53.04 24.42
C LEU A 104 -17.88 -51.82 25.33
N PHE A 105 -19.16 -51.66 25.71
CA PHE A 105 -19.68 -50.52 26.51
C PHE A 105 -20.41 -51.04 27.81
N SER A 106 -19.77 -51.93 28.56
CA SER A 106 -20.30 -52.47 29.83
C SER A 106 -20.34 -51.45 31.00
N ALA A 107 -20.27 -50.14 30.71
CA ALA A 107 -20.34 -49.08 31.70
C ALA A 107 -21.68 -48.28 31.68
N MET A 108 -22.67 -48.72 30.88
CA MET A 108 -23.98 -48.07 30.94
C MET A 108 -24.80 -48.69 32.10
N PRO A 109 -25.49 -47.84 32.92
CA PRO A 109 -26.36 -48.34 33.98
C PRO A 109 -27.51 -49.16 33.40
N GLU A 110 -27.92 -50.20 34.15
CA GLU A 110 -29.02 -51.09 33.76
C GLU A 110 -30.33 -50.33 33.63
N VAL A 111 -31.12 -50.67 32.60
CA VAL A 111 -32.43 -50.07 32.38
C VAL A 111 -33.43 -50.68 33.36
N THR A 112 -33.98 -49.86 34.22
CA THR A 112 -35.05 -50.24 35.16
C THR A 112 -36.37 -49.77 34.58
N TYR A 113 -37.30 -50.70 34.50
CA TYR A 113 -38.69 -50.41 34.08
C TYR A 113 -39.52 -50.12 35.30
N TYR A 114 -40.41 -49.14 35.24
CA TYR A 114 -41.30 -48.84 36.35
C TYR A 114 -42.75 -48.69 35.88
N THR A 115 -43.68 -49.04 36.81
CA THR A 115 -45.11 -48.93 36.56
C THR A 115 -45.84 -48.57 37.87
N GLY A 116 -47.02 -47.97 37.79
CA GLY A 116 -47.86 -47.71 38.92
C GLY A 116 -48.39 -49.03 39.57
N LYS A 117 -48.46 -49.06 40.87
CA LYS A 117 -48.90 -50.22 41.63
C LYS A 117 -50.43 -50.32 41.63
N ALA A 118 -50.96 -51.35 41.01
CA ALA A 118 -52.40 -51.58 40.88
C ALA A 118 -52.96 -52.57 41.84
N GLN A 119 -52.11 -53.24 42.68
CA GLN A 119 -52.51 -54.30 43.65
C GLN A 119 -51.92 -54.01 45.01
N SER A 120 -52.54 -54.63 46.08
CA SER A 120 -51.96 -54.59 47.41
C SER A 120 -50.68 -55.38 47.55
N ASP A 121 -49.82 -55.06 48.53
CA ASP A 121 -48.52 -55.70 48.74
C ASP A 121 -48.63 -57.23 48.87
N ASP A 122 -49.65 -57.69 49.55
CA ASP A 122 -49.94 -59.15 49.75
C ASP A 122 -50.30 -59.82 48.39
N ALA A 123 -51.15 -59.18 47.61
CA ALA A 123 -51.54 -59.68 46.30
C ALA A 123 -50.38 -59.69 45.29
N LEU A 124 -49.57 -58.64 45.31
CA LEU A 124 -48.39 -58.56 44.51
C LEU A 124 -47.33 -59.60 44.87
N THR A 125 -47.14 -59.81 46.20
CA THR A 125 -46.22 -60.83 46.72
C THR A 125 -46.68 -62.24 46.31
N ALA A 126 -47.97 -62.54 46.44
CA ALA A 126 -48.55 -63.83 46.01
C ALA A 126 -48.40 -64.04 44.52
N TYR A 127 -48.63 -63.01 43.70
CA TYR A 127 -48.48 -63.03 42.26
C TYR A 127 -46.99 -63.29 41.81
N LEU A 128 -46.03 -62.59 42.39
CA LEU A 128 -44.62 -62.73 42.09
C LEU A 128 -44.07 -64.11 42.50
N LYS A 129 -44.63 -64.70 43.62
CA LYS A 129 -44.30 -66.03 44.07
C LYS A 129 -44.85 -67.12 43.13
N GLU A 130 -46.07 -66.96 42.63
CA GLU A 130 -46.70 -67.87 41.65
C GLU A 130 -45.88 -68.00 40.40
N TYR A 131 -45.36 -66.85 39.84
CA TYR A 131 -44.54 -66.83 38.65
C TYR A 131 -43.01 -66.97 38.86
N LYS A 132 -42.61 -67.33 40.09
CA LYS A 132 -41.24 -67.69 40.51
C LYS A 132 -40.23 -66.64 40.20
N VAL A 133 -40.48 -65.35 40.37
CA VAL A 133 -39.54 -64.27 40.26
C VAL A 133 -38.38 -64.47 41.22
N ALA A 134 -37.13 -64.38 40.76
CA ALA A 134 -35.95 -64.77 41.52
C ALA A 134 -35.69 -63.86 42.76
N SER A 135 -35.97 -62.56 42.62
CA SER A 135 -35.83 -61.61 43.73
C SER A 135 -36.97 -60.61 43.68
N TYR A 136 -37.64 -60.48 44.86
CA TYR A 136 -38.70 -59.45 45.01
C TYR A 136 -38.77 -58.96 46.45
N GLY A 137 -39.13 -57.67 46.63
CA GLY A 137 -39.24 -57.07 47.93
C GLY A 137 -39.68 -55.62 47.91
N LYS A 138 -40.18 -55.14 49.09
CA LYS A 138 -40.53 -53.72 49.27
C LYS A 138 -39.24 -52.94 49.46
N ASP A 139 -39.06 -51.85 48.68
CA ASP A 139 -37.90 -50.96 48.77
C ASP A 139 -38.01 -50.11 50.07
N VAL A 140 -36.96 -50.15 50.88
CA VAL A 140 -36.89 -49.36 52.13
C VAL A 140 -35.88 -48.23 51.84
N PRO A 141 -36.33 -46.98 51.74
CA PRO A 141 -35.43 -45.87 51.38
C PRO A 141 -34.37 -45.71 52.49
N ASP A 142 -33.11 -45.90 52.09
CA ASP A 142 -31.95 -45.64 52.92
C ASP A 142 -31.57 -44.16 52.85
N SER A 143 -31.94 -43.40 53.90
CA SER A 143 -31.70 -41.96 53.97
C SER A 143 -30.25 -41.59 54.26
N SER A 144 -29.35 -42.53 54.57
CA SER A 144 -27.97 -42.26 54.93
C SER A 144 -27.05 -42.04 53.64
N GLY A 145 -27.47 -42.60 52.52
CA GLY A 145 -26.74 -42.44 51.25
C GLY A 145 -27.02 -41.14 50.45
N LEU A 146 -28.16 -40.49 50.71
CA LEU A 146 -28.64 -39.35 49.96
C LEU A 146 -27.67 -38.12 49.98
N ILE A 147 -27.12 -37.81 51.16
CA ILE A 147 -26.21 -36.68 51.35
C ILE A 147 -24.84 -36.94 50.60
N LEU A 148 -24.34 -38.19 50.80
CA LEU A 148 -23.06 -38.57 50.10
C LEU A 148 -23.20 -38.58 48.58
N THR A 149 -24.33 -39.04 48.07
CA THR A 149 -24.64 -39.07 46.63
C THR A 149 -24.81 -37.64 46.09
N MET A 150 -25.46 -36.74 46.84
CA MET A 150 -25.54 -35.31 46.46
C MET A 150 -24.16 -34.64 46.39
N ILE A 151 -23.30 -34.88 47.40
CA ILE A 151 -21.96 -34.32 47.43
C ILE A 151 -21.12 -34.87 46.26
N LEU A 152 -21.16 -36.17 45.99
CA LEU A 152 -20.39 -36.82 44.95
C LEU A 152 -20.87 -36.39 43.54
N THR A 153 -22.17 -36.20 43.36
CA THR A 153 -22.78 -35.92 42.06
C THR A 153 -22.73 -34.44 41.70
N TYR A 154 -22.86 -33.53 42.67
CA TYR A 154 -22.97 -32.08 42.38
C TYR A 154 -21.76 -31.28 42.85
N VAL A 155 -21.18 -31.57 44.02
CA VAL A 155 -20.10 -30.77 44.59
C VAL A 155 -18.74 -31.18 44.01
N LEU A 156 -18.47 -32.48 43.93
CA LEU A 156 -17.19 -33.01 43.45
C LEU A 156 -16.85 -32.54 42.01
N PRO A 157 -17.75 -32.62 41.01
CA PRO A 157 -17.45 -32.16 39.65
C PRO A 157 -17.14 -30.65 39.59
N ILE A 158 -17.84 -29.84 40.40
CA ILE A 158 -17.61 -28.38 40.47
C ILE A 158 -16.21 -28.11 41.03
N VAL A 159 -15.81 -28.80 42.09
CA VAL A 159 -14.48 -28.66 42.71
C VAL A 159 -13.37 -29.14 41.74
N VAL A 160 -13.58 -30.29 41.08
CA VAL A 160 -12.61 -30.80 40.08
C VAL A 160 -12.49 -29.84 38.88
N MET A 161 -13.61 -29.31 38.40
CA MET A 161 -13.60 -28.33 37.29
C MET A 161 -12.91 -27.03 37.72
N TRP A 162 -13.16 -26.54 38.93
CA TRP A 162 -12.49 -25.34 39.49
C TRP A 162 -10.98 -25.58 39.62
N LEU A 163 -10.56 -26.77 40.10
CA LEU A 163 -9.17 -27.17 40.18
C LEU A 163 -8.51 -27.28 38.77
N LEU A 164 -9.17 -27.89 37.79
CA LEU A 164 -8.71 -27.99 36.43
C LEU A 164 -8.59 -26.62 35.77
N LEU A 165 -9.60 -25.74 35.89
CA LEU A 165 -9.50 -24.35 35.39
C LEU A 165 -8.38 -23.59 36.10
N SER A 166 -8.25 -23.74 37.44
CA SER A 166 -7.19 -23.10 38.20
C SER A 166 -5.79 -23.57 37.76
N LEU A 167 -5.62 -24.87 37.46
CA LEU A 167 -4.39 -25.46 36.92
C LEU A 167 -4.13 -24.99 35.47
N LEU A 168 -5.18 -24.90 34.63
CA LEU A 168 -5.08 -24.36 33.27
C LEU A 168 -4.65 -22.89 33.31
N PHE A 169 -5.27 -22.06 34.16
CA PHE A 169 -4.89 -20.67 34.34
C PHE A 169 -3.47 -20.49 34.91
N ARG A 170 -3.03 -21.39 35.80
CA ARG A 170 -1.64 -21.40 36.29
C ARG A 170 -0.64 -21.83 35.23
N ARG A 171 -0.98 -22.74 34.32
CA ARG A 171 -0.11 -23.25 33.26
C ARG A 171 -0.04 -22.34 32.02
N MET A 172 -1.06 -21.49 31.83
CA MET A 172 -1.06 -20.43 30.77
C MET A 172 -0.25 -19.19 31.18
N GLY A 173 0.68 -19.32 32.11
CA GLY A 173 1.68 -18.31 32.45
C GLY A 173 1.07 -16.96 32.75
N GLY A 174 0.91 -16.59 34.01
CA GLY A 174 0.81 -15.24 34.60
C GLY A 174 0.27 -14.03 33.83
N GLY A 175 -0.38 -14.19 32.69
CA GLY A 175 -1.05 -13.15 31.93
C GLY A 175 -2.54 -13.43 31.92
N GLY A 176 -3.30 -12.71 32.74
CA GLY A 176 -4.76 -12.75 32.68
C GLY A 176 -5.26 -12.45 31.26
N PRO A 177 -6.56 -12.68 30.94
CA PRO A 177 -7.15 -12.37 29.64
C PRO A 177 -7.06 -10.90 29.19
N MET A 178 -6.37 -10.06 29.97
CA MET A 178 -6.01 -8.66 29.67
C MET A 178 -4.55 -8.49 29.17
N GLY A 179 -3.81 -9.54 28.84
CA GLY A 179 -2.48 -9.47 28.21
C GLY A 179 -2.48 -9.17 26.71
N VAL A 180 -3.64 -9.02 26.09
CA VAL A 180 -3.78 -8.64 24.65
C VAL A 180 -3.24 -7.22 24.36
N GLY A 181 -2.97 -6.40 25.38
CA GLY A 181 -2.52 -5.03 25.23
C GLY A 181 -1.00 -4.80 25.30
N LYS A 182 -0.17 -5.83 25.47
CA LYS A 182 1.27 -5.66 25.30
C LYS A 182 1.64 -6.04 23.86
N SER A 183 1.54 -5.07 22.97
CA SER A 183 2.10 -5.16 21.64
C SER A 183 3.61 -5.34 21.76
N ASN A 184 4.10 -6.53 21.36
CA ASN A 184 5.54 -6.71 21.07
C ASN A 184 5.86 -6.11 19.69
N ALA A 185 5.34 -4.93 19.39
CA ALA A 185 5.78 -4.18 18.22
C ALA A 185 7.27 -3.91 18.40
N LYS A 186 8.09 -4.49 17.56
CA LYS A 186 9.50 -4.15 17.47
C LYS A 186 9.58 -2.70 16.97
N VAL A 187 9.65 -1.76 17.90
CA VAL A 187 10.00 -0.38 17.55
C VAL A 187 11.43 -0.44 17.04
N TYR A 188 11.62 -0.17 15.76
CA TYR A 188 12.95 -0.10 15.18
C TYR A 188 13.64 1.17 15.68
N VAL A 189 14.47 1.01 16.69
CA VAL A 189 15.27 2.10 17.24
C VAL A 189 16.67 2.00 16.64
N GLN A 190 17.00 2.93 15.77
CA GLN A 190 18.36 3.13 15.29
C GLN A 190 19.02 4.16 16.21
N LYS A 191 20.02 3.75 16.97
CA LYS A 191 20.74 4.66 17.86
C LYS A 191 21.56 5.70 17.09
N GLU A 192 22.11 5.29 15.94
CA GLU A 192 22.84 6.14 15.00
C GLU A 192 22.42 5.74 13.59
N THR A 193 22.08 6.70 12.75
CA THR A 193 21.66 6.43 11.36
C THR A 193 22.87 6.35 10.42
N GLY A 194 24.01 6.93 10.80
CA GLY A 194 25.22 7.03 9.97
C GLY A 194 25.07 7.90 8.71
N ILE A 195 23.87 8.39 8.42
CA ILE A 195 23.52 9.21 7.25
C ILE A 195 23.43 10.68 7.68
N THR A 196 24.04 11.58 6.93
CA THR A 196 24.05 13.03 7.18
C THR A 196 23.53 13.79 5.96
N PHE A 197 23.37 15.11 6.05
CA PHE A 197 22.99 15.94 4.90
C PHE A 197 24.00 15.91 3.74
N LYS A 198 25.24 15.45 3.98
CA LYS A 198 26.24 15.24 2.91
C LYS A 198 25.94 14.05 2.02
N ASP A 199 25.14 13.13 2.52
CA ASP A 199 24.71 11.92 1.78
C ASP A 199 23.39 12.15 1.02
N VAL A 200 22.80 13.35 1.18
CA VAL A 200 21.59 13.78 0.49
C VAL A 200 21.96 14.89 -0.50
N ALA A 201 21.83 14.60 -1.76
CA ALA A 201 22.05 15.55 -2.86
C ALA A 201 20.75 16.19 -3.30
N GLY A 202 20.82 17.40 -3.85
CA GLY A 202 19.65 18.20 -4.19
C GLY A 202 18.85 18.63 -2.96
N GLU A 203 17.65 19.16 -3.15
CA GLU A 203 16.68 19.52 -2.10
C GLU A 203 17.25 20.57 -1.11
N ASP A 204 17.94 21.58 -1.63
CA ASP A 204 18.67 22.54 -0.79
C ASP A 204 17.72 23.30 0.15
N GLU A 205 16.53 23.69 -0.27
CA GLU A 205 15.50 24.38 0.53
C GLU A 205 14.95 23.46 1.63
N ALA A 206 14.72 22.19 1.32
CA ALA A 206 14.27 21.21 2.30
C ALA A 206 15.35 20.96 3.35
N LYS A 207 16.63 20.86 2.92
CA LYS A 207 17.79 20.72 3.82
C LYS A 207 17.95 21.94 4.73
N GLU A 208 17.82 23.17 4.20
CA GLU A 208 17.89 24.40 4.99
C GLU A 208 16.82 24.43 6.07
N SER A 209 15.54 24.14 5.69
CA SER A 209 14.43 24.08 6.63
C SER A 209 14.64 23.01 7.72
N LEU A 210 15.26 21.88 7.37
CA LEU A 210 15.57 20.80 8.31
C LEU A 210 16.80 21.09 9.15
N GLN A 211 17.77 21.87 8.66
CA GLN A 211 18.92 22.33 9.43
C GLN A 211 18.50 23.21 10.60
N GLU A 212 17.47 24.08 10.42
CA GLU A 212 16.89 24.81 11.53
C GLU A 212 16.33 23.88 12.61
N VAL A 213 15.73 22.74 12.21
CA VAL A 213 15.21 21.75 13.13
C VAL A 213 16.35 21.03 13.89
N VAL A 214 17.47 20.76 13.23
CA VAL A 214 18.66 20.19 13.84
C VAL A 214 19.29 21.16 14.86
N ASP A 215 19.47 22.43 14.51
CA ASP A 215 19.98 23.45 15.44
C ASP A 215 19.09 23.58 16.68
N PHE A 216 17.83 23.48 16.47
CA PHE A 216 16.81 23.45 17.49
C PHE A 216 16.96 22.27 18.48
N LEU A 217 17.18 21.06 17.98
CA LEU A 217 17.42 19.88 18.84
C LEU A 217 18.69 20.01 19.65
N HIS A 218 19.73 20.67 19.10
CA HIS A 218 20.99 20.91 19.76
C HIS A 218 20.92 22.04 20.81
N ASN A 219 20.21 23.13 20.47
CA ASN A 219 20.23 24.38 21.22
C ASN A 219 18.84 24.91 21.61
N PRO A 220 17.95 24.11 22.20
CA PRO A 220 16.57 24.51 22.46
C PRO A 220 16.41 25.76 23.30
N GLN A 221 17.33 25.97 24.25
CA GLN A 221 17.30 27.13 25.16
C GLN A 221 17.55 28.48 24.45
N ARG A 222 18.24 28.49 23.30
CA ARG A 222 18.48 29.70 22.52
C ARG A 222 17.18 30.24 21.96
N TYR A 223 16.33 29.37 21.48
CA TYR A 223 15.02 29.71 20.90
C TYR A 223 14.01 30.11 21.97
N VAL A 224 13.98 29.38 23.10
CA VAL A 224 13.10 29.69 24.24
C VAL A 224 13.39 31.07 24.83
N LYS A 225 14.67 31.49 24.93
CA LYS A 225 15.07 32.79 25.46
C LYS A 225 14.51 33.98 24.67
N ILE A 226 14.29 33.82 23.38
CA ILE A 226 13.71 34.83 22.47
C ILE A 226 12.18 34.76 22.43
N GLY A 227 11.59 33.71 23.05
CA GLY A 227 10.15 33.46 23.05
C GLY A 227 9.65 32.67 21.83
N ALA A 228 10.55 32.08 21.04
CA ALA A 228 10.18 31.20 19.94
C ALA A 228 9.55 29.91 20.47
N LYS A 229 8.44 29.51 19.87
CA LYS A 229 7.79 28.21 20.16
C LYS A 229 8.45 27.12 19.32
N LEU A 230 8.79 26.06 19.99
CA LEU A 230 9.42 24.89 19.40
C LEU A 230 8.41 24.11 18.56
N PRO A 231 8.69 23.76 17.27
CA PRO A 231 7.79 22.93 16.50
C PRO A 231 7.73 21.52 17.14
N LYS A 232 6.52 20.97 17.26
CA LYS A 232 6.32 19.60 17.72
C LYS A 232 6.57 18.58 16.62
N GLY A 233 6.27 18.98 15.41
CA GLY A 233 6.46 18.10 14.26
C GLY A 233 6.66 18.84 12.95
N ALA A 234 7.28 18.14 11.99
CA ALA A 234 7.36 18.58 10.61
C ALA A 234 6.86 17.46 9.68
N LEU A 235 6.14 17.86 8.63
CA LEU A 235 5.59 16.97 7.64
C LEU A 235 6.37 17.12 6.34
N LEU A 236 7.04 16.04 5.90
CA LEU A 236 7.69 15.92 4.62
C LEU A 236 6.64 15.55 3.55
N VAL A 237 6.48 16.38 2.55
CA VAL A 237 5.44 16.24 1.53
C VAL A 237 6.09 16.23 0.15
N GLY A 238 5.73 15.29 -0.72
CA GLY A 238 6.23 15.27 -2.08
C GLY A 238 6.01 13.93 -2.79
N PRO A 239 6.41 13.81 -4.07
CA PRO A 239 6.26 12.60 -4.85
C PRO A 239 6.97 11.38 -4.24
N PRO A 240 6.56 10.15 -4.55
CA PRO A 240 7.33 8.96 -4.18
C PRO A 240 8.72 9.00 -4.81
N GLY A 241 9.72 8.45 -4.11
CA GLY A 241 11.09 8.36 -4.64
C GLY A 241 11.95 9.63 -4.52
N THR A 242 11.44 10.73 -3.98
CA THR A 242 12.21 12.00 -3.80
C THR A 242 13.14 12.01 -2.59
N GLY A 243 13.20 10.93 -1.79
CA GLY A 243 14.17 10.84 -0.69
C GLY A 243 13.66 11.28 0.68
N LYS A 244 12.34 11.43 0.91
CA LYS A 244 11.73 11.85 2.19
C LYS A 244 12.25 11.04 3.39
N THR A 245 12.27 9.72 3.26
CA THR A 245 12.78 8.81 4.32
C THR A 245 14.29 8.97 4.53
N LEU A 246 15.04 9.23 3.45
CA LEU A 246 16.48 9.49 3.51
C LEU A 246 16.77 10.81 4.24
N LEU A 247 16.04 11.88 3.90
CA LEU A 247 16.10 13.18 4.59
C LEU A 247 15.81 13.05 6.08
N ALA A 248 14.76 12.31 6.47
CA ALA A 248 14.43 12.09 7.88
C ALA A 248 15.58 11.38 8.63
N LYS A 249 16.23 10.39 8.01
CA LYS A 249 17.42 9.73 8.56
C LYS A 249 18.62 10.67 8.65
N ALA A 250 18.81 11.54 7.65
CA ALA A 250 19.89 12.52 7.63
C ALA A 250 19.75 13.55 8.76
N VAL A 251 18.51 14.02 9.04
CA VAL A 251 18.24 14.89 10.19
C VAL A 251 18.66 14.24 11.51
N ALA A 252 18.34 12.97 11.70
CA ALA A 252 18.68 12.25 12.92
C ALA A 252 20.21 12.03 13.05
N GLY A 253 20.89 11.74 11.94
CA GLY A 253 22.33 11.59 11.91
C GLY A 253 23.07 12.90 12.13
N GLU A 254 22.60 14.00 11.54
CA GLU A 254 23.15 15.34 11.76
C GLU A 254 22.93 15.79 13.20
N ALA A 255 21.74 15.57 13.74
CA ALA A 255 21.40 15.86 15.12
C ALA A 255 22.06 14.88 16.13
N LYS A 256 22.58 13.74 15.69
CA LYS A 256 23.18 12.67 16.54
C LYS A 256 22.22 12.20 17.63
N VAL A 257 20.95 12.03 17.29
CA VAL A 257 19.90 11.59 18.21
C VAL A 257 19.31 10.25 17.77
N PRO A 258 18.76 9.45 18.69
CA PRO A 258 18.07 8.21 18.36
C PRO A 258 16.91 8.44 17.38
N PHE A 259 16.78 7.54 16.41
CA PHE A 259 15.75 7.57 15.35
C PHE A 259 14.78 6.40 15.51
N PHE A 260 13.52 6.73 15.72
CA PHE A 260 12.42 5.77 15.82
C PHE A 260 11.66 5.79 14.50
N SER A 261 11.75 4.73 13.69
CA SER A 261 11.09 4.67 12.39
C SER A 261 9.96 3.64 12.39
N LEU A 262 8.77 4.08 11.95
CA LEU A 262 7.60 3.24 11.73
C LEU A 262 6.89 3.70 10.46
N THR A 263 6.14 2.77 9.86
CA THR A 263 5.25 3.07 8.74
C THR A 263 3.83 3.28 9.29
N GLY A 264 3.04 4.14 8.68
CA GLY A 264 1.64 4.35 9.06
C GLY A 264 0.82 3.05 9.08
N SER A 265 1.13 2.14 8.16
CA SER A 265 0.54 0.79 8.12
C SER A 265 0.85 -0.07 9.34
N ASP A 266 1.97 0.14 10.04
CA ASP A 266 2.33 -0.61 11.25
C ASP A 266 1.34 -0.38 12.41
N PHE A 267 0.56 0.70 12.34
CA PHE A 267 -0.45 1.02 13.33
C PHE A 267 -1.83 0.45 13.01
N ILE A 268 -2.03 -0.12 11.82
CA ILE A 268 -3.31 -0.67 11.39
C ILE A 268 -3.37 -2.14 11.77
N GLU A 269 -4.37 -2.52 12.56
CA GLU A 269 -4.57 -3.89 13.03
C GLU A 269 -6.05 -4.29 12.91
N LEU A 270 -6.30 -5.60 12.92
CA LEU A 270 -7.67 -6.15 12.86
C LEU A 270 -8.47 -5.92 14.14
N TYR A 271 -7.78 -5.71 15.26
CA TYR A 271 -8.43 -5.56 16.58
C TYR A 271 -8.40 -4.11 17.05
N VAL A 272 -9.56 -3.58 17.32
CA VAL A 272 -9.74 -2.20 17.79
C VAL A 272 -8.93 -1.92 19.06
N GLY A 273 -8.15 -0.85 19.04
CA GLY A 273 -7.36 -0.36 20.17
C GLY A 273 -5.90 -0.83 20.22
N ILE A 274 -5.48 -1.78 19.36
CA ILE A 274 -4.07 -2.20 19.31
C ILE A 274 -3.21 -1.09 18.69
N GLY A 275 -3.62 -0.48 17.61
CA GLY A 275 -2.93 0.64 16.98
C GLY A 275 -2.74 1.80 17.95
N ALA A 276 -3.79 2.18 18.66
CA ALA A 276 -3.71 3.22 19.70
C ALA A 276 -2.75 2.84 20.85
N SER A 277 -2.63 1.56 21.19
CA SER A 277 -1.66 1.09 22.18
C SER A 277 -0.24 1.21 21.68
N ARG A 278 0.02 0.90 20.38
CA ARG A 278 1.34 1.05 19.76
C ARG A 278 1.80 2.51 19.74
N VAL A 279 0.89 3.44 19.42
CA VAL A 279 1.19 4.87 19.48
C VAL A 279 1.62 5.28 20.88
N ARG A 280 0.89 4.89 21.91
CA ARG A 280 1.26 5.18 23.31
C ARG A 280 2.59 4.58 23.70
N ASP A 281 2.86 3.34 23.32
CA ASP A 281 4.13 2.67 23.64
C ASP A 281 5.30 3.32 22.93
N LEU A 282 5.12 3.76 21.66
CA LEU A 282 6.11 4.53 20.89
C LEU A 282 6.49 5.83 21.60
N PHE A 283 5.51 6.69 21.93
CA PHE A 283 5.78 7.97 22.60
C PHE A 283 6.36 7.78 24.00
N LYS A 284 5.95 6.74 24.71
CA LYS A 284 6.52 6.38 26.01
C LYS A 284 8.00 5.96 25.89
N GLU A 285 8.35 5.21 24.86
CA GLU A 285 9.72 4.79 24.60
C GLU A 285 10.58 5.95 24.13
N ALA A 286 10.05 6.80 23.23
CA ALA A 286 10.70 8.03 22.79
C ALA A 286 10.99 8.97 23.98
N THR A 287 10.03 9.12 24.90
CA THR A 287 10.21 9.95 26.11
C THR A 287 11.37 9.45 27.00
N LYS A 288 11.62 8.14 27.04
CA LYS A 288 12.76 7.59 27.80
C LYS A 288 14.11 7.83 27.12
N ASN A 289 14.10 7.95 25.80
CA ASN A 289 15.30 8.10 24.97
C ASN A 289 15.46 9.52 24.43
N ALA A 290 14.79 10.50 25.00
CA ALA A 290 14.92 11.90 24.61
C ALA A 290 16.32 12.46 24.94
N PRO A 291 16.92 13.30 24.06
CA PRO A 291 16.36 13.80 22.80
C PRO A 291 16.31 12.75 21.70
N CYS A 292 15.25 12.74 20.87
CA CYS A 292 15.07 11.75 19.80
C CYS A 292 14.13 12.26 18.70
N ILE A 293 14.16 11.57 17.55
CA ILE A 293 13.24 11.79 16.45
C ILE A 293 12.33 10.58 16.29
N ILE A 294 11.02 10.82 16.20
CA ILE A 294 10.01 9.85 15.79
C ILE A 294 9.68 10.13 14.33
N PHE A 295 9.89 9.14 13.47
CA PHE A 295 9.55 9.23 12.06
C PHE A 295 8.41 8.27 11.73
N ILE A 296 7.35 8.82 11.11
CA ILE A 296 6.19 8.05 10.66
C ILE A 296 6.11 8.21 9.15
N ASP A 297 6.51 7.17 8.43
CA ASP A 297 6.39 7.15 6.99
C ASP A 297 4.95 6.79 6.58
N GLU A 298 4.51 7.23 5.40
CA GLU A 298 3.16 6.99 4.90
C GLU A 298 2.07 7.31 5.94
N ILE A 299 2.18 8.49 6.57
CA ILE A 299 1.26 8.88 7.65
C ILE A 299 -0.21 8.94 7.20
N ASP A 300 -0.45 9.07 5.91
CA ASP A 300 -1.78 9.05 5.28
C ASP A 300 -2.50 7.70 5.47
N ALA A 301 -1.78 6.62 5.74
CA ALA A 301 -2.39 5.34 6.11
C ALA A 301 -3.29 5.45 7.35
N ILE A 302 -2.91 6.25 8.35
CA ILE A 302 -3.67 6.48 9.57
C ILE A 302 -4.33 7.86 9.63
N GLY A 303 -3.77 8.83 8.93
CA GLY A 303 -4.13 10.26 8.99
C GLY A 303 -5.25 10.71 8.06
N ARG A 304 -5.96 9.82 7.39
CA ARG A 304 -6.98 10.16 6.38
C ARG A 304 -8.19 10.86 6.99
N SER A 305 -8.69 11.92 6.32
CA SER A 305 -9.89 12.65 6.69
C SER A 305 -11.16 11.79 6.74
N ARG A 306 -12.10 12.18 7.61
CA ARG A 306 -13.38 11.49 7.85
C ARG A 306 -14.39 11.65 6.71
N ASP A 307 -14.21 12.65 5.85
CA ASP A 307 -15.17 13.03 4.80
C ASP A 307 -15.17 12.11 3.58
N SER A 308 -14.37 11.05 3.54
CA SER A 308 -14.37 10.12 2.42
C SER A 308 -15.64 9.28 2.40
N LYS A 309 -16.50 9.49 1.39
CA LYS A 309 -17.83 8.88 1.13
C LYS A 309 -17.88 7.35 1.04
N TYR A 310 -16.78 6.65 1.26
CA TYR A 310 -16.72 5.18 1.29
C TYR A 310 -16.65 4.70 2.72
N GLY A 311 -17.83 4.51 3.28
CA GLY A 311 -18.05 4.16 4.66
C GLY A 311 -17.71 2.72 5.01
N GLY A 312 -17.57 2.51 6.32
CA GLY A 312 -17.64 1.20 6.98
C GLY A 312 -16.28 0.55 7.19
N GLY A 313 -15.72 0.68 8.38
CA GLY A 313 -14.58 -0.09 8.83
C GLY A 313 -13.40 0.70 9.41
N ASN A 314 -13.58 1.96 9.82
CA ASN A 314 -12.48 2.83 10.20
C ASN A 314 -12.38 3.17 11.70
N GLU A 315 -13.14 2.53 12.59
CA GLU A 315 -13.09 2.84 14.04
C GLU A 315 -11.68 2.68 14.63
N GLU A 316 -10.95 1.66 14.23
CA GLU A 316 -9.59 1.43 14.70
C GLU A 316 -8.63 2.50 14.21
N ARG A 317 -8.73 2.88 12.92
CA ARG A 317 -7.91 3.94 12.34
C ARG A 317 -8.19 5.30 12.99
N GLU A 318 -9.47 5.63 13.21
CA GLU A 318 -9.86 6.86 13.90
C GLU A 318 -9.39 6.88 15.36
N GLN A 319 -9.47 5.74 16.05
CA GLN A 319 -8.98 5.62 17.41
C GLN A 319 -7.47 5.79 17.47
N THR A 320 -6.75 5.23 16.50
CA THR A 320 -5.29 5.35 16.37
C THR A 320 -4.89 6.79 16.06
N LEU A 321 -5.57 7.45 15.11
CA LEU A 321 -5.36 8.85 14.81
C LEU A 321 -5.62 9.75 16.02
N ASN A 322 -6.75 9.57 16.70
CA ASN A 322 -7.08 10.34 17.90
C ASN A 322 -6.04 10.15 19.02
N GLN A 323 -5.48 8.92 19.13
CA GLN A 323 -4.41 8.67 20.08
C GLN A 323 -3.12 9.38 19.67
N LEU A 324 -2.75 9.36 18.37
CA LEU A 324 -1.59 10.10 17.86
C LEU A 324 -1.73 11.59 18.14
N LEU A 325 -2.89 12.17 17.84
CA LEU A 325 -3.18 13.58 18.12
C LEU A 325 -3.05 13.90 19.62
N SER A 326 -3.56 13.01 20.48
CA SER A 326 -3.49 13.16 21.94
C SER A 326 -2.04 13.09 22.46
N GLU A 327 -1.25 12.16 21.94
CA GLU A 327 0.18 12.05 22.33
C GLU A 327 0.97 13.26 21.82
N MET A 328 0.71 13.74 20.59
CA MET A 328 1.34 14.96 20.06
C MET A 328 0.98 16.20 20.87
N ASP A 329 -0.26 16.30 21.33
CA ASP A 329 -0.66 17.42 22.18
C ASP A 329 -0.03 17.33 23.58
N GLY A 330 0.14 16.12 24.10
CA GLY A 330 0.53 15.82 25.48
C GLY A 330 2.05 15.81 25.75
N PHE A 331 2.93 15.69 24.74
CA PHE A 331 4.36 15.66 25.03
C PHE A 331 4.96 17.06 25.15
N ASP A 332 5.99 17.13 25.98
CA ASP A 332 6.72 18.36 26.27
C ASP A 332 7.90 18.53 25.29
N THR A 333 7.83 19.57 24.48
CA THR A 333 8.86 19.90 23.47
C THR A 333 10.23 20.22 24.10
N SER A 334 10.26 20.68 25.37
CA SER A 334 11.50 20.99 26.07
C SER A 334 12.42 19.77 26.27
N LYS A 335 11.88 18.55 26.14
CA LYS A 335 12.63 17.29 26.20
C LYS A 335 13.38 16.94 24.92
N GLY A 336 13.21 17.71 23.84
CA GLY A 336 13.90 17.48 22.57
C GLY A 336 13.32 16.30 21.77
N ILE A 337 12.01 16.04 21.85
CA ILE A 337 11.32 15.09 21.01
C ILE A 337 10.76 15.82 19.81
N LEU A 338 11.04 15.32 18.60
CA LEU A 338 10.50 15.80 17.35
C LEU A 338 9.77 14.69 16.62
N VAL A 339 8.61 14.99 16.08
CA VAL A 339 7.86 14.05 15.22
C VAL A 339 8.02 14.46 13.75
N LEU A 340 8.58 13.60 12.92
CA LEU A 340 8.62 13.77 11.47
C LEU A 340 7.57 12.85 10.85
N GLY A 341 6.68 13.40 10.02
CA GLY A 341 5.78 12.61 9.18
C GLY A 341 6.19 12.70 7.73
N ALA A 342 5.95 11.66 6.94
CA ALA A 342 6.10 11.72 5.49
C ALA A 342 4.83 11.25 4.80
N THR A 343 4.45 11.91 3.72
CA THR A 343 3.29 11.55 2.88
C THR A 343 3.50 11.96 1.44
N ASN A 344 2.91 11.20 0.54
CA ASN A 344 2.77 11.55 -0.86
C ASN A 344 1.38 12.18 -1.15
N ARG A 345 0.48 12.20 -0.16
CA ARG A 345 -0.93 12.61 -0.32
C ARG A 345 -1.37 13.56 0.79
N PRO A 346 -0.83 14.79 0.81
CA PRO A 346 -1.18 15.76 1.86
C PRO A 346 -2.66 16.15 1.86
N GLU A 347 -3.32 16.08 0.70
CA GLU A 347 -4.72 16.47 0.50
C GLU A 347 -5.72 15.58 1.23
N ILE A 348 -5.40 14.31 1.47
CA ILE A 348 -6.29 13.37 2.16
C ILE A 348 -6.13 13.40 3.68
N LEU A 349 -5.11 14.09 4.20
CA LEU A 349 -4.84 14.15 5.63
C LEU A 349 -5.93 14.93 6.38
N ASP A 350 -6.26 14.44 7.58
CA ASP A 350 -7.15 15.14 8.49
C ASP A 350 -6.53 16.50 8.87
N LYS A 351 -7.30 17.56 8.69
CA LYS A 351 -6.90 18.94 9.03
C LYS A 351 -6.46 19.09 10.49
N ALA A 352 -6.88 18.18 11.37
CA ALA A 352 -6.47 18.17 12.76
C ALA A 352 -4.96 17.89 12.94
N LEU A 353 -4.35 17.07 12.06
CA LEU A 353 -2.90 16.85 12.06
C LEU A 353 -2.09 18.11 11.72
N LEU A 354 -2.67 18.95 10.88
CA LEU A 354 -2.01 20.15 10.33
C LEU A 354 -2.24 21.42 11.18
N ARG A 355 -2.88 21.27 12.37
CA ARG A 355 -3.07 22.39 13.29
C ARG A 355 -1.78 22.74 14.04
N PRO A 356 -1.54 24.02 14.34
CA PRO A 356 -0.42 24.43 15.19
C PRO A 356 -0.34 23.64 16.49
N GLY A 357 0.86 23.22 16.87
CA GLY A 357 1.11 22.35 18.01
C GLY A 357 1.15 20.84 17.67
N ARG A 358 1.11 20.47 16.37
CA ARG A 358 1.22 19.12 15.86
C ARG A 358 2.24 19.06 14.73
N PHE A 359 1.82 18.95 13.45
CA PHE A 359 2.73 19.14 12.33
C PHE A 359 2.75 20.64 11.96
N ASP A 360 3.56 21.37 12.70
CA ASP A 360 3.62 22.84 12.61
C ASP A 360 4.26 23.31 11.31
N ARG A 361 5.17 22.51 10.76
CA ARG A 361 5.89 22.84 9.52
C ARG A 361 5.57 21.83 8.44
N ARG A 362 5.39 22.32 7.22
CA ARG A 362 5.36 21.51 6.01
C ARG A 362 6.63 21.78 5.23
N ILE A 363 7.35 20.72 4.91
CA ILE A 363 8.59 20.78 4.15
C ILE A 363 8.29 20.04 2.84
N ILE A 364 8.35 20.75 1.75
CA ILE A 364 8.13 20.19 0.43
C ILE A 364 9.44 19.58 -0.03
N VAL A 365 9.37 18.33 -0.49
CA VAL A 365 10.47 17.54 -1.07
C VAL A 365 10.01 17.20 -2.48
N ASP A 366 10.28 18.09 -3.42
CA ASP A 366 9.77 18.01 -4.78
C ASP A 366 10.67 17.15 -5.67
N LYS A 367 10.42 17.12 -6.97
CA LYS A 367 11.32 16.50 -7.94
C LYS A 367 12.57 17.36 -8.06
N PRO A 368 13.77 16.74 -8.16
CA PRO A 368 15.01 17.51 -8.26
C PRO A 368 15.08 18.30 -9.58
N ASP A 369 15.58 19.53 -9.51
CA ASP A 369 15.97 20.34 -10.66
C ASP A 369 17.20 19.77 -11.38
N LEU A 370 17.63 20.37 -12.47
CA LEU A 370 18.80 19.91 -13.25
C LEU A 370 20.04 19.76 -12.36
N LYS A 371 20.34 20.77 -11.54
CA LYS A 371 21.49 20.75 -10.65
C LYS A 371 21.37 19.63 -9.62
N GLY A 372 20.20 19.47 -9.00
CA GLY A 372 19.90 18.41 -8.03
C GLY A 372 20.04 17.02 -8.66
N ARG A 373 19.59 16.82 -9.91
CA ARG A 373 19.78 15.55 -10.61
C ARG A 373 21.25 15.22 -10.85
N VAL A 374 22.04 16.21 -11.28
CA VAL A 374 23.51 16.05 -11.42
C VAL A 374 24.17 15.67 -10.10
N GLU A 375 23.80 16.34 -9.02
CA GLU A 375 24.35 16.05 -7.69
C GLU A 375 23.94 14.64 -7.19
N ILE A 376 22.67 14.23 -7.42
CA ILE A 376 22.17 12.90 -7.06
C ILE A 376 22.92 11.83 -7.84
N LEU A 377 23.08 12.02 -9.18
CA LEU A 377 23.86 11.10 -10.02
C LEU A 377 25.28 10.95 -9.48
N LYS A 378 25.97 12.06 -9.16
CA LYS A 378 27.33 12.05 -8.59
C LYS A 378 27.40 11.33 -7.23
N VAL A 379 26.38 11.47 -6.37
CA VAL A 379 26.35 10.77 -5.07
C VAL A 379 26.23 9.26 -5.28
N HIS A 380 25.35 8.81 -6.16
CA HIS A 380 25.17 7.38 -6.45
C HIS A 380 26.32 6.78 -7.29
N ALA A 381 27.05 7.62 -8.02
CA ALA A 381 28.24 7.21 -8.79
C ALA A 381 29.49 7.02 -7.92
N LYS A 382 29.50 7.48 -6.67
CA LYS A 382 30.69 7.47 -5.79
C LYS A 382 31.36 6.10 -5.65
N ASP A 383 30.55 5.05 -5.56
CA ASP A 383 31.02 3.68 -5.36
C ASP A 383 31.10 2.88 -6.68
N VAL A 384 30.79 3.50 -7.82
CA VAL A 384 30.80 2.88 -9.14
C VAL A 384 32.02 3.36 -9.92
N LYS A 385 32.73 2.42 -10.56
CA LYS A 385 33.85 2.79 -11.41
C LYS A 385 33.32 3.41 -12.71
N MET A 386 33.53 4.71 -12.89
CA MET A 386 33.13 5.45 -14.09
C MET A 386 34.33 5.71 -14.99
N ASP A 387 34.06 5.82 -16.30
CA ASP A 387 35.00 6.33 -17.29
C ASP A 387 35.13 7.85 -17.12
N GLU A 388 36.31 8.39 -17.43
CA GLU A 388 36.59 9.84 -17.41
C GLU A 388 35.75 10.65 -18.42
N THR A 389 35.16 9.98 -19.42
CA THR A 389 34.32 10.59 -20.46
C THR A 389 32.86 10.75 -20.07
N VAL A 390 32.48 10.36 -18.85
CA VAL A 390 31.07 10.42 -18.38
C VAL A 390 30.67 11.86 -18.09
N ASP A 391 29.64 12.30 -18.81
CA ASP A 391 28.99 13.60 -18.65
C ASP A 391 27.64 13.42 -17.93
N PHE A 392 27.61 13.79 -16.65
CA PHE A 392 26.41 13.75 -15.82
C PHE A 392 25.40 14.85 -16.18
N ASP A 393 25.85 15.97 -16.72
CA ASP A 393 24.97 17.07 -17.12
C ASP A 393 24.10 16.63 -18.29
N ALA A 394 24.67 15.94 -19.29
CA ALA A 394 23.93 15.35 -20.40
C ALA A 394 22.90 14.29 -19.94
N ILE A 395 23.25 13.47 -18.94
CA ILE A 395 22.31 12.47 -18.38
C ILE A 395 21.20 13.17 -17.60
N ALA A 396 21.52 14.19 -16.82
CA ALA A 396 20.54 14.93 -16.04
C ALA A 396 19.53 15.67 -16.95
N LEU A 397 19.99 16.23 -18.09
CA LEU A 397 19.10 16.80 -19.12
C LEU A 397 18.17 15.74 -19.71
N ALA A 398 18.70 14.56 -20.05
CA ALA A 398 17.92 13.44 -20.60
C ALA A 398 16.92 12.82 -19.60
N THR A 399 17.02 13.17 -18.33
CA THR A 399 16.18 12.62 -17.23
C THR A 399 15.32 13.68 -16.57
N SER A 400 14.86 14.66 -17.34
CA SER A 400 13.94 15.68 -16.83
C SER A 400 12.69 15.04 -16.19
N GLY A 401 12.32 15.51 -15.00
CA GLY A 401 11.18 14.97 -14.22
C GLY A 401 11.43 13.65 -13.51
N ALA A 402 12.61 13.01 -13.62
CA ALA A 402 12.99 11.82 -12.87
C ALA A 402 13.16 12.14 -11.38
N VAL A 403 12.84 11.19 -10.52
CA VAL A 403 13.06 11.30 -9.06
C VAL A 403 14.37 10.64 -8.65
N GLY A 404 14.81 10.91 -7.40
CA GLY A 404 16.08 10.39 -6.89
C GLY A 404 16.21 8.86 -6.95
N SER A 405 15.12 8.13 -6.72
CA SER A 405 15.12 6.66 -6.85
C SER A 405 15.37 6.18 -8.28
N ASP A 406 14.85 6.91 -9.28
CA ASP A 406 15.03 6.56 -10.69
C ASP A 406 16.48 6.77 -11.10
N LEU A 407 17.07 7.91 -10.68
CA LEU A 407 18.49 8.23 -10.95
C LEU A 407 19.42 7.21 -10.30
N ALA A 408 19.13 6.79 -9.05
CA ALA A 408 19.88 5.73 -8.37
C ALA A 408 19.80 4.41 -9.15
N ASN A 409 18.61 4.05 -9.62
CA ASN A 409 18.40 2.85 -10.42
C ASN A 409 19.12 2.92 -11.78
N MET A 410 19.16 4.10 -12.43
CA MET A 410 19.90 4.29 -13.69
C MET A 410 21.39 4.03 -13.51
N ILE A 411 22.02 4.54 -12.46
CA ILE A 411 23.43 4.26 -12.15
C ILE A 411 23.66 2.75 -11.95
N ASN A 412 22.79 2.09 -11.22
CA ASN A 412 22.88 0.65 -11.00
C ASN A 412 22.70 -0.16 -12.30
N GLU A 413 21.69 0.15 -13.11
CA GLU A 413 21.49 -0.55 -14.41
C GLU A 413 22.65 -0.28 -15.37
N ALA A 414 23.25 0.93 -15.37
CA ALA A 414 24.44 1.23 -16.15
C ALA A 414 25.64 0.36 -15.75
N ALA A 415 25.86 0.19 -14.44
CA ALA A 415 26.89 -0.70 -13.93
C ALA A 415 26.65 -2.16 -14.35
N ILE A 416 25.40 -2.62 -14.29
CA ILE A 416 25.02 -3.96 -14.76
C ILE A 416 25.26 -4.11 -16.26
N ASN A 417 24.96 -3.10 -17.07
CA ASN A 417 25.19 -3.12 -18.53
C ASN A 417 26.69 -3.18 -18.86
N ALA A 418 27.53 -2.41 -18.17
CA ALA A 418 28.98 -2.46 -18.35
C ALA A 418 29.54 -3.88 -18.08
N VAL A 419 29.09 -4.54 -17.00
CA VAL A 419 29.48 -5.94 -16.66
C VAL A 419 29.01 -6.93 -17.73
N LYS A 420 27.79 -6.79 -18.24
CA LYS A 420 27.27 -7.64 -19.35
C LYS A 420 28.11 -7.55 -20.61
N GLU A 421 28.66 -6.36 -20.90
CA GLU A 421 29.58 -6.14 -22.04
C GLU A 421 31.04 -6.50 -21.71
N GLY A 422 31.31 -7.04 -20.51
CA GLY A 422 32.64 -7.49 -20.09
C GLY A 422 33.61 -6.35 -19.73
N ARG A 423 33.11 -5.17 -19.41
CA ARG A 423 33.90 -4.00 -19.00
C ARG A 423 33.95 -3.86 -17.49
N GLU A 424 34.99 -3.26 -16.98
CA GLU A 424 35.19 -2.97 -15.55
C GLU A 424 34.79 -1.55 -15.13
N TYR A 425 34.34 -0.75 -16.06
CA TYR A 425 33.94 0.65 -15.86
C TYR A 425 32.71 0.99 -16.70
N VAL A 426 31.91 1.91 -16.20
CA VAL A 426 30.70 2.43 -16.84
C VAL A 426 31.11 3.58 -17.77
N CYS A 427 30.62 3.55 -19.00
CA CYS A 427 30.80 4.63 -19.95
C CYS A 427 29.48 5.38 -20.22
N GLN A 428 29.55 6.50 -20.92
CA GLN A 428 28.40 7.34 -21.26
C GLN A 428 27.28 6.56 -21.97
N LYS A 429 27.64 5.61 -22.83
CA LYS A 429 26.68 4.76 -23.55
C LYS A 429 25.83 3.92 -22.58
N ASP A 430 26.45 3.36 -21.53
CA ASP A 430 25.73 2.53 -20.55
C ASP A 430 24.71 3.34 -19.77
N LEU A 431 25.04 4.59 -19.45
CA LEU A 431 24.15 5.52 -18.77
C LEU A 431 22.94 5.87 -19.64
N PHE A 432 23.14 6.21 -20.92
CA PHE A 432 22.01 6.46 -21.83
C PHE A 432 21.13 5.21 -22.00
N GLU A 433 21.74 4.02 -22.12
CA GLU A 433 20.99 2.77 -22.18
C GLU A 433 20.21 2.50 -20.89
N ALA A 434 20.79 2.81 -19.72
CA ALA A 434 20.10 2.70 -18.44
C ALA A 434 18.95 3.70 -18.32
N VAL A 435 19.11 4.94 -18.81
CA VAL A 435 18.01 5.92 -18.91
C VAL A 435 16.84 5.34 -19.70
N GLU A 436 17.12 4.78 -20.88
CA GLU A 436 16.09 4.15 -21.70
C GLU A 436 15.44 2.95 -21.01
N GLN A 437 16.23 2.11 -20.32
CA GLN A 437 15.71 0.95 -19.60
C GLN A 437 14.77 1.35 -18.47
N VAL A 438 15.09 2.42 -17.76
CA VAL A 438 14.28 2.89 -16.62
C VAL A 438 13.02 3.61 -17.09
N LEU A 439 13.12 4.45 -18.14
CA LEU A 439 12.00 5.27 -18.64
C LEU A 439 11.04 4.50 -19.56
N VAL A 440 11.58 3.65 -20.46
CA VAL A 440 10.80 2.99 -21.52
C VAL A 440 10.78 1.47 -21.38
N GLY A 441 11.67 0.91 -20.55
CA GLY A 441 11.79 -0.52 -20.31
C GLY A 441 12.87 -1.20 -21.15
N LYS A 442 13.12 -2.48 -20.84
CA LYS A 442 14.15 -3.29 -21.50
C LYS A 442 13.73 -3.69 -22.92
N GLU A 443 14.71 -3.92 -23.80
CA GLU A 443 14.46 -4.45 -25.14
C GLU A 443 13.77 -5.81 -25.10
N LYS A 444 12.75 -5.99 -25.94
CA LYS A 444 12.10 -7.28 -26.17
C LYS A 444 12.77 -8.01 -27.33
N LYS A 445 13.71 -8.90 -27.04
CA LYS A 445 14.43 -9.68 -28.06
C LYS A 445 13.56 -10.75 -28.73
N ASP A 446 12.49 -11.18 -28.09
CA ASP A 446 11.64 -12.28 -28.55
C ASP A 446 10.45 -11.84 -29.40
N ARG A 447 10.22 -10.53 -29.56
CA ARG A 447 9.10 -10.03 -30.36
C ARG A 447 9.54 -9.73 -31.78
N ILE A 448 9.21 -10.64 -32.68
CA ILE A 448 9.42 -10.47 -34.11
C ILE A 448 8.21 -9.71 -34.68
N MET A 449 8.40 -8.45 -35.06
CA MET A 449 7.40 -7.70 -35.81
C MET A 449 7.34 -8.19 -37.25
N SER A 450 6.15 -8.24 -37.84
CA SER A 450 6.00 -8.49 -39.28
C SER A 450 6.64 -7.34 -40.10
N ALA A 451 7.05 -7.62 -41.32
CA ALA A 451 7.61 -6.58 -42.17
C ALA A 451 6.66 -5.38 -42.39
N GLN A 452 5.36 -5.64 -42.39
CA GLN A 452 4.34 -4.60 -42.51
C GLN A 452 4.23 -3.76 -41.24
N GLU A 453 4.16 -4.41 -40.04
CA GLU A 453 4.16 -3.67 -38.78
C GLU A 453 5.43 -2.84 -38.59
N ARG A 454 6.58 -3.43 -38.90
CA ARG A 454 7.87 -2.71 -38.86
C ARG A 454 7.86 -1.48 -39.73
N LYS A 455 7.27 -1.57 -40.93
CA LYS A 455 7.13 -0.42 -41.83
C LYS A 455 6.20 0.64 -41.24
N ILE A 456 5.04 0.24 -40.70
CA ILE A 456 4.08 1.16 -40.07
C ILE A 456 4.73 1.90 -38.90
N VAL A 457 5.34 1.17 -37.95
CA VAL A 457 6.03 1.77 -36.81
C VAL A 457 7.15 2.72 -37.26
N SER A 458 7.91 2.37 -38.28
CA SER A 458 8.98 3.26 -38.77
C SER A 458 8.46 4.59 -39.29
N TYR A 459 7.36 4.59 -40.02
CA TYR A 459 6.75 5.83 -40.48
C TYR A 459 6.10 6.62 -39.35
N HIS A 460 5.53 5.94 -38.38
CA HIS A 460 4.97 6.53 -37.20
C HIS A 460 6.04 7.32 -36.41
N GLU A 461 7.14 6.67 -36.06
CA GLU A 461 8.23 7.31 -35.31
C GLU A 461 8.92 8.42 -36.10
N VAL A 462 9.12 8.22 -37.41
CA VAL A 462 9.65 9.27 -38.29
C VAL A 462 8.68 10.45 -38.40
N GLY A 463 7.36 10.20 -38.34
CA GLY A 463 6.34 11.25 -38.30
C GLY A 463 6.54 12.20 -37.12
N HIS A 464 6.69 11.65 -35.91
CA HIS A 464 7.00 12.43 -34.73
C HIS A 464 8.31 13.23 -34.86
N ALA A 465 9.39 12.54 -35.25
CA ALA A 465 10.70 13.15 -35.34
C ALA A 465 10.78 14.25 -36.44
N LEU A 466 10.11 14.04 -37.57
CA LEU A 466 10.11 14.99 -38.66
C LEU A 466 9.34 16.26 -38.33
N ILE A 467 8.17 16.13 -37.63
CA ILE A 467 7.43 17.30 -37.14
C ILE A 467 8.29 18.07 -36.14
N ALA A 468 8.95 17.42 -35.21
CA ALA A 468 9.82 18.07 -34.24
C ALA A 468 10.96 18.86 -34.96
N ALA A 469 11.55 18.31 -36.04
CA ALA A 469 12.58 18.98 -36.79
C ALA A 469 12.06 20.14 -37.68
N LEU A 470 10.78 20.17 -38.02
CA LEU A 470 10.13 21.21 -38.83
C LEU A 470 9.66 22.39 -37.99
N GLN A 471 9.37 22.15 -36.69
CA GLN A 471 8.90 23.17 -35.79
C GLN A 471 10.05 23.93 -35.12
N LYS A 472 9.77 25.16 -34.71
CA LYS A 472 10.77 26.04 -34.11
C LYS A 472 10.99 25.81 -32.61
N ASN A 473 9.93 25.41 -31.92
CA ASN A 473 9.91 25.37 -30.47
C ASN A 473 9.91 23.91 -29.94
N SER A 474 10.16 22.95 -30.85
CA SER A 474 10.26 21.53 -30.48
C SER A 474 11.65 21.17 -29.97
N GLU A 475 11.72 20.22 -29.03
CA GLU A 475 12.98 19.72 -28.50
C GLU A 475 13.75 18.91 -29.57
N PRO A 476 15.10 18.98 -29.57
CA PRO A 476 15.92 18.22 -30.48
C PRO A 476 15.72 16.71 -30.36
N VAL A 477 15.68 16.03 -31.50
CA VAL A 477 15.63 14.58 -31.57
C VAL A 477 17.01 14.00 -31.23
N GLN A 478 17.08 13.22 -30.16
CA GLN A 478 18.32 12.55 -29.74
C GLN A 478 18.44 11.15 -30.34
N LYS A 479 17.33 10.41 -30.45
CA LYS A 479 17.31 9.04 -30.94
C LYS A 479 15.91 8.67 -31.45
N ILE A 480 15.87 7.85 -32.49
CA ILE A 480 14.65 7.23 -33.00
C ILE A 480 14.87 5.72 -33.06
N THR A 481 13.95 4.91 -32.57
CA THR A 481 14.08 3.45 -32.61
C THR A 481 12.73 2.78 -32.84
N ILE A 482 12.77 1.65 -33.53
CA ILE A 482 11.62 0.74 -33.74
C ILE A 482 11.82 -0.59 -33.00
N VAL A 483 12.77 -0.64 -32.06
CA VAL A 483 13.01 -1.81 -31.23
C VAL A 483 11.98 -1.85 -30.09
N PRO A 484 11.12 -2.90 -30.00
CA PRO A 484 10.07 -2.97 -29.00
C PRO A 484 10.62 -3.02 -27.57
N ARG A 485 9.94 -2.34 -26.66
CA ARG A 485 10.30 -2.27 -25.23
C ARG A 485 9.30 -2.99 -24.33
N THR A 486 9.71 -3.33 -23.10
CA THR A 486 8.88 -4.11 -22.15
C THR A 486 7.68 -3.32 -21.61
N MET A 487 7.74 -1.99 -21.58
CA MET A 487 6.62 -1.14 -21.14
C MET A 487 5.55 -0.92 -22.23
N GLY A 488 5.64 -1.63 -23.36
CA GLY A 488 4.57 -1.64 -24.37
C GLY A 488 4.87 -0.85 -25.62
N ALA A 489 5.86 0.03 -25.63
CA ALA A 489 6.28 0.78 -26.80
C ALA A 489 6.80 -0.17 -27.89
N LEU A 490 6.33 0.04 -29.13
CA LEU A 490 6.81 -0.66 -30.32
C LEU A 490 8.00 0.06 -30.97
N GLY A 491 8.06 1.36 -30.81
CA GLY A 491 9.11 2.27 -31.14
C GLY A 491 9.00 3.49 -30.22
N TYR A 492 9.91 4.42 -30.30
CA TYR A 492 9.82 5.73 -29.66
C TYR A 492 10.86 6.70 -30.25
N VAL A 493 10.53 7.99 -30.13
CA VAL A 493 11.46 9.09 -30.36
C VAL A 493 11.89 9.65 -29.00
N MET A 494 13.18 9.78 -28.80
CA MET A 494 13.75 10.41 -27.60
C MET A 494 14.12 11.85 -27.93
N HIS A 495 13.49 12.76 -27.19
CA HIS A 495 13.82 14.17 -27.21
C HIS A 495 14.65 14.50 -25.97
N VAL A 496 15.61 15.40 -26.11
CA VAL A 496 16.39 15.92 -24.97
C VAL A 496 16.40 17.44 -25.10
N PRO A 497 15.84 18.15 -24.12
CA PRO A 497 15.85 19.61 -24.15
C PRO A 497 17.27 20.15 -24.08
N GLU A 498 17.50 21.29 -24.70
CA GLU A 498 18.80 22.00 -24.60
C GLU A 498 18.96 22.68 -23.24
N GLU A 499 17.82 23.15 -22.65
CA GLU A 499 17.76 23.80 -21.36
C GLU A 499 16.51 23.34 -20.60
N GLU A 500 16.55 23.37 -19.28
CA GLU A 500 15.39 23.08 -18.44
C GLU A 500 14.40 24.25 -18.45
N LYS A 501 13.16 24.00 -18.88
CA LYS A 501 12.09 25.00 -18.95
C LYS A 501 11.00 24.72 -17.93
N TYR A 502 10.58 25.76 -17.24
CA TYR A 502 9.48 25.71 -16.24
C TYR A 502 8.17 26.30 -16.75
N LEU A 503 8.20 27.07 -17.85
CA LEU A 503 7.04 27.73 -18.44
C LEU A 503 6.96 27.40 -19.93
N ASN A 504 5.77 26.98 -20.38
CA ASN A 504 5.47 26.79 -21.78
C ASN A 504 4.52 27.87 -22.27
N THR A 505 4.78 28.44 -23.41
CA THR A 505 3.90 29.37 -24.09
C THR A 505 2.78 28.63 -24.83
N GLU A 506 1.71 29.35 -25.23
CA GLU A 506 0.63 28.79 -26.06
C GLU A 506 1.16 28.17 -27.36
N ALA A 507 2.16 28.81 -27.98
CA ALA A 507 2.77 28.34 -29.21
C ALA A 507 3.58 27.04 -29.00
N GLU A 508 4.34 26.92 -27.89
CA GLU A 508 5.08 25.70 -27.56
C GLU A 508 4.14 24.53 -27.29
N ILE A 509 3.05 24.78 -26.53
CA ILE A 509 2.03 23.74 -26.29
C ILE A 509 1.36 23.31 -27.60
N HIS A 510 1.10 24.24 -28.51
CA HIS A 510 0.56 23.94 -29.82
C HIS A 510 1.53 23.06 -30.63
N ASP A 511 2.82 23.41 -30.67
CA ASP A 511 3.84 22.62 -31.35
C ASP A 511 3.96 21.20 -30.76
N MET A 512 3.87 21.06 -29.42
CA MET A 512 3.83 19.76 -28.76
C MET A 512 2.61 18.92 -29.18
N LEU A 513 1.41 19.55 -29.28
CA LEU A 513 0.20 18.86 -29.75
C LEU A 513 0.32 18.35 -31.18
N VAL A 514 0.88 19.19 -32.09
CA VAL A 514 1.15 18.79 -33.47
C VAL A 514 2.15 17.63 -33.49
N GLY A 515 3.19 17.68 -32.65
CA GLY A 515 4.18 16.62 -32.48
C GLY A 515 3.57 15.29 -32.05
N TYR A 516 2.71 15.27 -31.02
CA TYR A 516 2.02 14.05 -30.58
C TYR A 516 1.13 13.42 -31.66
N LEU A 517 0.54 14.23 -32.53
CA LEU A 517 -0.34 13.75 -33.60
C LEU A 517 0.43 13.33 -34.87
N GLY A 518 1.75 13.55 -34.93
CA GLY A 518 2.61 13.31 -36.07
C GLY A 518 2.67 11.85 -36.51
N GLY A 519 2.80 10.91 -35.57
CA GLY A 519 2.82 9.49 -35.89
C GLY A 519 1.52 9.02 -36.58
N ARG A 520 0.37 9.44 -36.04
CA ARG A 520 -0.95 9.16 -36.62
C ARG A 520 -1.11 9.76 -38.00
N ALA A 521 -0.68 11.00 -38.20
CA ALA A 521 -0.72 11.67 -39.49
C ALA A 521 0.17 10.97 -40.52
N ALA A 522 1.37 10.51 -40.16
CA ALA A 522 2.24 9.74 -41.01
C ALA A 522 1.61 8.41 -41.45
N GLU A 523 0.93 7.69 -40.55
CA GLU A 523 0.22 6.46 -40.91
C GLU A 523 -0.86 6.73 -41.96
N GLU A 524 -1.69 7.77 -41.79
CA GLU A 524 -2.76 8.12 -42.73
C GLU A 524 -2.23 8.48 -44.11
N ILE A 525 -1.20 9.35 -44.17
CA ILE A 525 -0.60 9.79 -45.45
C ILE A 525 0.01 8.62 -46.21
N VAL A 526 0.63 7.66 -45.53
CA VAL A 526 1.42 6.59 -46.15
C VAL A 526 0.63 5.37 -46.53
N PHE A 527 -0.30 4.98 -45.65
CA PHE A 527 -1.01 3.70 -45.73
C PHE A 527 -2.52 3.85 -45.98
N ASP A 528 -3.05 5.07 -46.01
CA ASP A 528 -4.48 5.34 -46.13
C ASP A 528 -5.30 4.55 -45.04
N THR A 529 -4.65 4.36 -43.90
CA THR A 529 -5.20 3.65 -42.75
C THR A 529 -4.54 4.12 -41.47
N VAL A 530 -5.12 3.75 -40.35
CA VAL A 530 -4.70 4.17 -39.03
C VAL A 530 -4.69 2.98 -38.09
N THR A 531 -3.72 2.95 -37.17
CA THR A 531 -3.55 1.82 -36.26
C THR A 531 -3.83 2.18 -34.80
N THR A 532 -3.85 1.17 -33.95
CA THR A 532 -3.95 1.34 -32.49
C THR A 532 -2.63 1.82 -31.87
N GLY A 533 -1.54 1.93 -32.64
CA GLY A 533 -0.24 2.37 -32.15
C GLY A 533 -0.27 3.76 -31.54
N ALA A 534 -1.03 4.68 -32.13
CA ALA A 534 -1.18 6.06 -31.68
C ALA A 534 -2.05 6.27 -30.43
N SER A 535 -2.44 5.21 -29.71
CA SER A 535 -3.36 5.36 -28.58
C SER A 535 -2.80 6.22 -27.44
N ASN A 536 -1.53 6.04 -27.11
CA ASN A 536 -0.85 6.81 -26.07
C ASN A 536 -0.67 8.28 -26.48
N ASP A 537 -0.33 8.53 -27.75
CA ASP A 537 -0.13 9.89 -28.29
C ASP A 537 -1.44 10.68 -28.28
N ILE A 538 -2.55 10.02 -28.63
CA ILE A 538 -3.89 10.61 -28.58
C ILE A 538 -4.28 10.92 -27.12
N GLU A 539 -3.97 10.03 -26.17
CA GLU A 539 -4.22 10.27 -24.74
C GLU A 539 -3.42 11.46 -24.23
N GLN A 540 -2.14 11.54 -24.55
CA GLN A 540 -1.25 12.66 -24.20
C GLN A 540 -1.73 13.97 -24.81
N ALA A 541 -2.01 13.98 -26.10
CA ALA A 541 -2.53 15.14 -26.82
C ALA A 541 -3.86 15.62 -26.23
N THR A 542 -4.78 14.70 -25.93
CA THR A 542 -6.08 15.02 -25.31
C THR A 542 -5.92 15.63 -23.92
N GLY A 543 -5.03 15.04 -23.09
CA GLY A 543 -4.73 15.55 -21.75
C GLY A 543 -4.13 16.96 -21.77
N LEU A 544 -3.18 17.20 -22.69
CA LEU A 544 -2.53 18.50 -22.84
C LEU A 544 -3.50 19.56 -23.38
N ALA A 545 -4.28 19.26 -24.42
CA ALA A 545 -5.29 20.15 -24.97
C ALA A 545 -6.38 20.48 -23.94
N ARG A 546 -6.79 19.51 -23.12
CA ARG A 546 -7.72 19.74 -22.01
C ARG A 546 -7.13 20.69 -20.99
N SER A 547 -5.86 20.48 -20.57
CA SER A 547 -5.17 21.36 -19.62
C SER A 547 -5.01 22.78 -20.16
N MET A 548 -4.77 22.94 -21.45
CA MET A 548 -4.72 24.24 -22.13
C MET A 548 -6.01 25.03 -21.97
N VAL A 549 -7.16 24.34 -22.11
CA VAL A 549 -8.49 24.92 -21.97
C VAL A 549 -8.89 25.17 -20.50
N THR A 550 -8.69 24.14 -19.63
CA THR A 550 -9.30 24.13 -18.28
C THR A 550 -8.42 24.75 -17.21
N ARG A 551 -7.08 24.65 -17.37
CA ARG A 551 -6.09 25.05 -16.33
C ARG A 551 -5.28 26.28 -16.70
N PHE A 552 -4.79 26.35 -17.96
CA PHE A 552 -3.85 27.39 -18.35
C PHE A 552 -4.53 28.66 -18.88
N GLY A 553 -5.86 28.62 -19.14
CA GLY A 553 -6.61 29.75 -19.63
C GLY A 553 -6.16 30.21 -21.04
N MET A 554 -5.64 29.28 -21.87
CA MET A 554 -5.11 29.54 -23.21
C MET A 554 -6.16 29.39 -24.31
N SER A 555 -7.42 29.08 -23.97
CA SER A 555 -8.50 29.03 -24.95
C SER A 555 -9.13 30.41 -25.14
N LYS A 556 -9.28 30.83 -26.39
CA LYS A 556 -9.97 32.09 -26.76
C LYS A 556 -11.46 32.05 -26.38
N LYS A 557 -12.06 30.86 -26.31
CA LYS A 557 -13.48 30.67 -25.98
C LYS A 557 -13.76 30.87 -24.49
N PHE A 558 -12.92 30.35 -23.64
CA PHE A 558 -13.12 30.38 -22.17
C PHE A 558 -12.33 31.48 -21.48
N GLY A 559 -11.22 31.93 -22.05
CA GLY A 559 -10.39 32.98 -21.46
C GLY A 559 -9.78 32.59 -20.12
N LEU A 560 -9.69 33.55 -19.20
CA LEU A 560 -9.00 33.42 -17.91
C LEU A 560 -9.91 32.82 -16.83
N ILE A 561 -10.41 31.62 -17.03
CA ILE A 561 -11.23 30.91 -16.05
C ILE A 561 -10.62 29.55 -15.72
N GLY A 562 -10.48 29.23 -14.43
CA GLY A 562 -10.07 27.91 -13.96
C GLY A 562 -11.27 26.97 -13.87
N LEU A 563 -11.34 26.01 -14.78
CA LEU A 563 -12.46 25.08 -14.90
C LEU A 563 -12.16 23.70 -14.29
N GLU A 564 -10.94 23.50 -13.81
CA GLU A 564 -10.43 22.24 -13.28
C GLU A 564 -9.55 22.49 -12.06
N SER A 565 -9.63 21.59 -11.07
CA SER A 565 -8.68 21.49 -9.97
C SER A 565 -8.02 20.14 -9.95
N VAL A 566 -6.77 20.08 -9.47
CA VAL A 566 -6.02 18.83 -9.34
C VAL A 566 -6.21 18.29 -7.93
N GLU A 567 -6.79 17.09 -7.82
CA GLU A 567 -6.73 16.28 -6.62
C GLU A 567 -5.49 15.36 -6.74
N SER A 568 -4.83 15.05 -5.64
CA SER A 568 -3.64 14.16 -5.63
C SER A 568 -2.45 14.70 -6.45
N GLN A 569 -2.03 15.92 -6.17
CA GLN A 569 -0.96 16.62 -6.90
C GLN A 569 0.34 15.81 -7.06
N TYR A 570 0.70 14.95 -6.08
CA TYR A 570 1.98 14.23 -6.05
C TYR A 570 1.89 12.76 -6.46
N LEU A 571 0.73 12.25 -6.86
CA LEU A 571 0.57 10.87 -7.32
C LEU A 571 0.12 10.79 -8.77
N ASP A 572 -1.18 10.82 -8.99
CA ASP A 572 -1.81 10.60 -10.28
C ASP A 572 -2.30 11.90 -10.96
N GLY A 573 -2.19 13.02 -10.27
CA GLY A 573 -2.60 14.32 -10.80
C GLY A 573 -4.06 14.36 -11.22
N ARG A 574 -4.94 13.60 -10.55
CA ARG A 574 -6.33 13.45 -10.95
C ARG A 574 -7.03 14.79 -11.03
N ALA A 575 -7.49 15.11 -12.22
CA ALA A 575 -8.22 16.30 -12.53
C ALA A 575 -9.71 16.15 -12.18
N VAL A 576 -10.28 17.19 -11.57
CA VAL A 576 -11.72 17.29 -11.26
C VAL A 576 -12.26 18.56 -11.85
N LEU A 577 -13.26 18.46 -12.73
CA LEU A 577 -13.91 19.60 -13.33
C LEU A 577 -14.76 20.34 -12.30
N ASN A 578 -14.61 21.67 -12.24
CA ASN A 578 -15.34 22.59 -11.37
C ASN A 578 -16.34 23.44 -12.16
N CYS A 579 -17.10 22.82 -13.06
CA CYS A 579 -18.03 23.49 -13.94
C CYS A 579 -19.35 22.73 -14.08
N SER A 580 -20.36 23.34 -14.70
CA SER A 580 -21.62 22.66 -15.03
C SER A 580 -21.44 21.66 -16.17
N ASP A 581 -22.34 20.69 -16.28
CA ASP A 581 -22.34 19.70 -17.38
C ASP A 581 -22.41 20.37 -18.77
N ALA A 582 -23.13 21.49 -18.90
CA ALA A 582 -23.18 22.26 -20.12
C ALA A 582 -21.80 22.83 -20.50
N THR A 583 -21.10 23.41 -19.54
CA THR A 583 -19.74 23.92 -19.75
C THR A 583 -18.76 22.78 -20.03
N ALA A 584 -18.91 21.62 -19.38
CA ALA A 584 -18.08 20.45 -19.64
C ALA A 584 -18.24 19.98 -21.10
N ALA A 585 -19.46 19.94 -21.63
CA ALA A 585 -19.70 19.63 -23.04
C ALA A 585 -19.05 20.65 -24.00
N GLU A 586 -19.04 21.92 -23.63
CA GLU A 586 -18.36 22.95 -24.41
C GLU A 586 -16.83 22.85 -24.35
N ILE A 587 -16.26 22.42 -23.21
CA ILE A 587 -14.84 22.09 -23.09
C ILE A 587 -14.47 20.97 -24.03
N ASP A 588 -15.25 19.88 -24.07
CA ASP A 588 -15.01 18.75 -24.97
C ASP A 588 -15.03 19.18 -26.45
N GLN A 589 -15.95 20.06 -26.83
CA GLN A 589 -16.00 20.62 -28.19
C GLN A 589 -14.76 21.43 -28.53
N GLU A 590 -14.28 22.26 -27.60
CA GLU A 590 -13.10 23.07 -27.79
C GLU A 590 -11.82 22.23 -27.89
N VAL A 591 -11.68 21.21 -27.03
CA VAL A 591 -10.60 20.22 -27.10
C VAL A 591 -10.59 19.52 -28.47
N MET A 592 -11.75 19.05 -28.94
CA MET A 592 -11.88 18.43 -30.25
C MET A 592 -11.48 19.39 -31.38
N ARG A 593 -11.84 20.69 -31.26
CA ARG A 593 -11.46 21.70 -32.26
C ARG A 593 -9.93 21.88 -32.33
N ILE A 594 -9.28 22.05 -31.16
CA ILE A 594 -7.83 22.22 -31.06
C ILE A 594 -7.11 21.01 -31.65
N LEU A 595 -7.49 19.79 -31.21
CA LEU A 595 -6.87 18.56 -31.71
C LEU A 595 -7.03 18.40 -33.23
N LYS A 596 -8.20 18.77 -33.77
CA LYS A 596 -8.44 18.71 -35.21
C LYS A 596 -7.56 19.70 -35.99
N GLU A 597 -7.40 20.91 -35.47
CA GLU A 597 -6.52 21.93 -36.08
C GLU A 597 -5.08 21.47 -36.08
N CYS A 598 -4.56 21.02 -34.93
CA CYS A 598 -3.20 20.48 -34.81
C CYS A 598 -2.98 19.25 -35.70
N TYR A 599 -3.97 18.37 -35.84
CA TYR A 599 -3.87 17.20 -36.71
C TYR A 599 -3.83 17.59 -38.20
N GLN A 600 -4.63 18.57 -38.63
CA GLN A 600 -4.61 19.07 -39.98
C GLN A 600 -3.25 19.69 -40.31
N GLU A 601 -2.66 20.44 -39.39
CA GLU A 601 -1.33 21.01 -39.56
C GLU A 601 -0.27 19.91 -39.65
N ALA A 602 -0.35 18.85 -38.80
CA ALA A 602 0.55 17.70 -38.91
C ALA A 602 0.49 17.03 -40.29
N LEU A 603 -0.75 16.85 -40.84
CA LEU A 603 -0.94 16.31 -42.20
C LEU A 603 -0.31 17.21 -43.29
N GLU A 604 -0.47 18.52 -43.19
CA GLU A 604 0.07 19.47 -44.12
C GLU A 604 1.61 19.49 -44.10
N LEU A 605 2.20 19.52 -42.89
CA LEU A 605 3.66 19.50 -42.71
C LEU A 605 4.29 18.21 -43.24
N LEU A 606 3.72 17.06 -42.93
CA LEU A 606 4.24 15.77 -43.38
C LEU A 606 4.02 15.53 -44.87
N SER A 607 2.88 15.94 -45.42
CA SER A 607 2.60 15.83 -46.86
C SER A 607 3.56 16.67 -47.70
N ALA A 608 3.87 17.88 -47.23
CA ALA A 608 4.86 18.77 -47.89
C ALA A 608 6.30 18.22 -47.80
N ASN A 609 6.58 17.28 -46.92
CA ASN A 609 7.88 16.70 -46.67
C ASN A 609 7.93 15.18 -46.89
N ARG A 610 7.02 14.65 -47.72
CA ARG A 610 6.86 13.22 -47.97
C ARG A 610 8.14 12.52 -48.40
N GLU A 611 8.93 13.12 -49.32
CA GLU A 611 10.18 12.52 -49.81
C GLU A 611 11.23 12.37 -48.70
N VAL A 612 11.30 13.34 -47.80
CA VAL A 612 12.20 13.30 -46.63
C VAL A 612 11.76 12.20 -45.67
N MET A 613 10.46 12.10 -45.41
CA MET A 613 9.87 11.06 -44.56
C MET A 613 10.15 9.65 -45.11
N ASP A 614 10.02 9.45 -46.43
CA ASP A 614 10.30 8.16 -47.09
C ASP A 614 11.77 7.76 -46.95
N GLN A 615 12.72 8.71 -47.12
CA GLN A 615 14.16 8.45 -46.97
C GLN A 615 14.51 8.09 -45.50
N LEU A 616 13.99 8.84 -44.54
CA LEU A 616 14.21 8.58 -43.11
C LEU A 616 13.62 7.25 -42.69
N ALA A 617 12.39 6.93 -43.10
CA ALA A 617 11.73 5.66 -42.77
C ALA A 617 12.48 4.46 -43.39
N ALA A 618 12.95 4.56 -44.63
CA ALA A 618 13.75 3.50 -45.25
C ALA A 618 15.06 3.24 -44.49
N HIS A 619 15.73 4.30 -44.05
CA HIS A 619 16.95 4.19 -43.25
C HIS A 619 16.70 3.61 -41.87
N LEU A 620 15.59 4.01 -41.22
CA LEU A 620 15.19 3.47 -39.91
C LEU A 620 14.77 1.99 -39.98
N ILE A 621 14.12 1.56 -41.08
CA ILE A 621 13.78 0.15 -41.30
C ILE A 621 15.07 -0.69 -41.44
N GLU A 622 16.11 -0.18 -42.06
CA GLU A 622 17.38 -0.88 -42.24
C GLU A 622 18.18 -0.96 -40.94
N LYS A 623 18.35 0.16 -40.24
CA LYS A 623 19.18 0.25 -39.01
C LYS A 623 18.49 -0.07 -37.72
N GLU A 624 17.14 -0.08 -37.65
CA GLU A 624 16.28 -0.23 -36.50
C GLU A 624 16.40 0.89 -35.46
N THR A 625 17.54 1.57 -35.42
CA THR A 625 17.81 2.69 -34.50
C THR A 625 18.72 3.67 -35.19
N ILE A 626 18.36 4.96 -35.16
CA ILE A 626 19.15 6.06 -35.67
C ILE A 626 19.36 7.14 -34.62
N THR A 627 20.53 7.74 -34.60
CA THR A 627 20.86 8.85 -33.70
C THR A 627 20.32 10.17 -34.25
N GLY A 628 20.10 11.15 -33.36
CA GLY A 628 19.68 12.49 -33.79
C GLY A 628 20.64 13.15 -34.81
N LYS A 629 21.95 12.90 -34.68
CA LYS A 629 22.95 13.37 -35.63
C LYS A 629 22.76 12.76 -37.02
N GLU A 630 22.55 11.45 -37.11
CA GLU A 630 22.26 10.76 -38.36
C GLU A 630 20.92 11.21 -38.96
N PHE A 631 19.89 11.38 -38.12
CA PHE A 631 18.61 11.92 -38.54
C PHE A 631 18.75 13.31 -39.15
N MET A 632 19.42 14.24 -38.46
CA MET A 632 19.62 15.60 -38.93
C MET A 632 20.50 15.65 -40.19
N GLN A 633 21.49 14.75 -40.35
CA GLN A 633 22.30 14.64 -41.55
C GLN A 633 21.45 14.25 -42.78
N ILE A 634 20.59 13.22 -42.63
CA ILE A 634 19.69 12.80 -43.72
C ILE A 634 18.66 13.89 -44.01
N TYR A 635 18.09 14.51 -42.98
CA TYR A 635 17.13 15.62 -43.12
C TYR A 635 17.73 16.80 -43.92
N ARG A 636 18.93 17.27 -43.55
CA ARG A 636 19.61 18.37 -44.22
C ARG A 636 20.00 18.00 -45.65
N GLN A 637 20.47 16.78 -45.87
CA GLN A 637 20.81 16.30 -47.22
C GLN A 637 19.57 16.28 -48.13
N ALA A 638 18.44 15.76 -47.64
CA ALA A 638 17.20 15.70 -48.40
C ALA A 638 16.62 17.10 -48.68
N LYS A 639 16.83 18.05 -47.78
CA LYS A 639 16.41 19.47 -47.95
C LYS A 639 17.42 20.33 -48.72
N GLY A 640 18.60 19.81 -49.07
CA GLY A 640 19.68 20.60 -49.71
C GLY A 640 20.25 21.68 -48.80
N LEU A 641 20.18 21.52 -47.50
CA LEU A 641 20.71 22.45 -46.51
C LEU A 641 22.20 22.18 -46.26
N PRO A 642 22.99 23.19 -45.85
CA PRO A 642 24.39 22.98 -45.46
C PRO A 642 24.50 21.94 -44.35
N GLN A 643 25.47 21.03 -44.47
CA GLN A 643 25.82 20.11 -43.40
C GLN A 643 26.53 20.89 -42.29
N GLU A 644 26.22 20.62 -41.02
CA GLU A 644 27.04 21.12 -39.91
C GLU A 644 28.40 20.46 -39.99
N GLU A 645 29.46 21.28 -40.03
CA GLU A 645 30.81 20.76 -39.83
C GLU A 645 30.85 20.10 -38.42
N PRO A 646 31.48 18.90 -38.29
CA PRO A 646 31.59 18.27 -36.98
C PRO A 646 32.29 19.26 -36.03
N GLU A 647 31.59 19.70 -34.98
CA GLU A 647 32.20 20.47 -33.88
C GLU A 647 33.41 19.69 -33.38
N GLN A 648 34.59 20.19 -33.76
CA GLN A 648 35.86 19.78 -33.16
C GLN A 648 35.73 20.18 -31.68
N THR A 649 35.57 19.18 -30.82
CA THR A 649 35.44 19.26 -29.35
C THR A 649 36.24 20.45 -28.83
N ALA A 650 35.57 21.44 -28.24
CA ALA A 650 36.20 22.62 -27.64
C ALA A 650 37.30 22.27 -26.61
N GLY A 651 37.34 21.05 -26.13
CA GLY A 651 38.42 20.48 -25.32
C GLY A 651 39.76 20.29 -26.01
N ALA A 652 39.77 20.19 -27.37
CA ALA A 652 41.04 20.11 -28.11
C ALA A 652 41.65 21.49 -28.38
N GLN A 653 40.83 22.53 -28.47
CA GLN A 653 41.32 23.92 -28.67
C GLN A 653 41.83 24.54 -27.34
N MET A 654 41.29 24.17 -26.17
CA MET A 654 41.84 24.60 -24.89
C MET A 654 43.20 23.95 -24.59
N LYS A 655 43.40 22.68 -24.91
CA LYS A 655 44.72 22.02 -24.78
C LYS A 655 45.76 22.53 -25.77
N ALA A 656 45.36 23.01 -26.95
CA ALA A 656 46.28 23.64 -27.93
C ALA A 656 46.64 25.08 -27.53
N ALA A 657 45.75 25.80 -26.83
CA ALA A 657 46.03 27.15 -26.33
C ALA A 657 46.92 27.12 -25.07
N GLU A 658 46.86 26.11 -24.23
CA GLU A 658 47.75 25.93 -23.08
C GLU A 658 49.16 25.51 -23.48
N GLN A 659 49.32 24.73 -24.55
CA GLN A 659 50.67 24.35 -25.05
C GLN A 659 51.42 25.46 -25.81
N THR A 660 50.75 26.53 -26.20
CA THR A 660 51.38 27.70 -26.85
C THR A 660 51.73 28.81 -25.86
N ALA A 661 51.29 28.75 -24.59
CA ALA A 661 51.58 29.73 -23.56
C ALA A 661 52.89 29.45 -22.77
N ASP A 662 53.48 28.26 -22.95
CA ASP A 662 54.66 27.83 -22.14
C ASP A 662 56.03 28.07 -22.85
N THR A 663 56.04 28.83 -23.96
CA THR A 663 57.30 29.16 -24.71
C THR A 663 57.63 30.65 -24.76
N ALA A 664 57.25 31.45 -23.73
CA ALA A 664 57.73 32.83 -23.67
C ALA A 664 58.17 33.18 -22.22
N ASN A 665 59.43 32.87 -21.92
CA ASN A 665 60.17 33.47 -20.80
C ASN A 665 61.04 34.59 -21.32
N PRO A 666 61.14 35.74 -20.65
CA PRO A 666 62.46 36.12 -20.13
C PRO A 666 62.46 36.77 -18.72
N SER A 667 63.30 36.18 -17.89
CA SER A 667 64.34 36.74 -17.02
C SER A 667 64.10 38.01 -16.18
N GLN A 668 64.52 37.86 -14.91
CA GLN A 668 65.08 38.83 -13.93
C GLN A 668 64.04 39.66 -13.15
N SER A 669 64.11 39.78 -11.82
CA SER A 669 65.20 39.84 -10.88
C SER A 669 64.67 39.76 -9.43
N ASP A 670 65.31 39.00 -8.59
CA ASP A 670 66.04 39.35 -7.33
C ASP A 670 65.28 39.95 -6.15
N SER A 671 65.43 39.28 -5.06
CA SER A 671 65.62 39.61 -3.63
C SER A 671 64.60 38.89 -2.73
N GLY A 672 64.91 37.91 -1.90
CA GLY A 672 65.85 37.85 -0.82
C GLY A 672 65.13 37.57 0.48
N ASN A 673 65.49 36.48 1.08
CA ASN A 673 65.48 36.07 2.51
C ASN A 673 64.72 34.83 2.86
N SER A 674 65.28 33.67 3.05
CA SER A 674 66.27 33.18 4.07
C SER A 674 65.59 32.73 5.37
N TYR A 675 66.00 31.53 5.69
CA TYR A 675 65.93 30.69 6.94
C TYR A 675 64.87 29.66 6.97
N GLY A 676 65.09 28.36 7.15
CA GLY A 676 66.34 27.63 7.40
C GLY A 676 65.98 26.23 7.91
N THR A 677 66.79 25.32 7.40
CA THR A 677 67.19 24.04 7.99
C THR A 677 66.22 22.85 8.17
N ALA A 678 66.55 21.83 7.38
CA ALA A 678 66.40 20.41 7.71
C ALA A 678 67.48 19.99 8.79
N PRO A 679 67.50 18.76 9.34
CA PRO A 679 67.62 17.51 8.61
C PRO A 679 66.98 16.23 9.26
N ALA A 680 66.75 15.27 8.39
CA ALA A 680 66.89 13.82 8.40
C ALA A 680 67.13 13.01 9.73
N SER A 681 66.43 11.91 9.83
CA SER A 681 66.87 10.49 9.96
C SER A 681 65.68 9.62 10.25
N GLY A 682 65.32 8.68 9.47
CA GLY A 682 65.67 7.33 9.23
C GLY A 682 65.30 6.38 10.35
N THR A 683 64.30 5.51 10.10
CA THR A 683 64.40 4.07 10.41
C THR A 683 63.14 3.36 9.86
N ASP A 684 63.40 2.31 9.07
CA ASP A 684 62.49 1.29 8.64
C ASP A 684 61.84 0.55 9.78
N THR A 685 60.53 0.31 9.72
CA THR A 685 59.91 -0.83 10.39
C THR A 685 58.68 -1.27 9.58
N GLU A 686 58.76 -2.49 9.08
CA GLU A 686 57.68 -3.23 8.47
C GLU A 686 56.45 -3.26 9.40
N ALA A 687 55.27 -2.90 8.89
CA ALA A 687 54.00 -3.17 9.51
C ALA A 687 53.13 -3.96 8.54
N GLN A 688 52.77 -5.18 8.97
CA GLN A 688 51.81 -6.09 8.34
C GLN A 688 50.43 -5.43 8.16
N PRO A 689 49.67 -5.84 7.15
CA PRO A 689 48.33 -5.26 6.90
C PRO A 689 47.31 -5.76 7.93
N GLN A 690 46.72 -4.80 8.62
CA GLN A 690 45.53 -5.04 9.46
C GLN A 690 44.31 -5.28 8.62
N SER A 691 43.53 -6.29 9.02
CA SER A 691 42.26 -6.74 8.46
C SER A 691 41.28 -5.58 8.26
N SER A 692 40.84 -5.39 7.00
CA SER A 692 39.74 -4.51 6.64
C SER A 692 38.42 -5.09 7.12
N THR A 693 37.67 -4.33 7.90
CA THR A 693 36.26 -4.59 8.20
C THR A 693 35.47 -4.66 6.89
N PRO A 694 34.61 -5.68 6.68
CA PRO A 694 33.82 -5.78 5.46
C PRO A 694 32.85 -4.61 5.32
N LYS A 695 32.66 -4.14 4.09
CA LYS A 695 31.76 -3.03 3.77
C LYS A 695 30.31 -3.44 4.00
N PRO A 696 29.40 -2.54 4.41
CA PRO A 696 28.01 -2.85 4.77
C PRO A 696 27.19 -3.59 3.69
N TRP A 697 27.54 -3.44 2.41
CA TRP A 697 26.89 -4.16 1.31
C TRP A 697 27.35 -5.63 1.19
N GLU A 698 28.59 -5.94 1.58
CA GLU A 698 29.11 -7.32 1.61
C GLU A 698 28.42 -8.12 2.72
N GLU A 699 28.06 -7.46 3.81
CA GLU A 699 27.31 -8.05 4.91
C GLU A 699 25.82 -8.26 4.53
N PHE A 700 25.25 -7.32 3.78
CA PHE A 700 23.88 -7.46 3.24
C PHE A 700 23.79 -8.55 2.15
N ALA A 701 24.77 -8.63 1.25
CA ALA A 701 24.85 -9.70 0.25
C ALA A 701 25.01 -11.09 0.90
N ARG A 702 25.84 -11.19 1.97
CA ARG A 702 26.00 -12.42 2.74
C ARG A 702 24.72 -12.82 3.48
N GLN A 703 23.98 -11.85 4.06
CA GLN A 703 22.70 -12.11 4.71
C GLN A 703 21.59 -12.53 3.73
N GLN A 704 21.62 -12.03 2.50
CA GLN A 704 20.71 -12.52 1.44
C GLN A 704 21.08 -13.95 1.00
N GLN A 705 22.35 -14.22 0.83
CA GLN A 705 22.84 -15.55 0.45
C GLN A 705 22.59 -16.59 1.55
N GLU A 706 22.76 -16.24 2.82
CA GLU A 706 22.42 -17.09 3.96
C GLU A 706 20.90 -17.33 4.08
N ARG A 707 20.06 -16.40 3.62
CA ARG A 707 18.60 -16.59 3.53
C ARG A 707 18.20 -17.51 2.38
N GLU A 708 18.83 -17.40 1.23
CA GLU A 708 18.60 -18.28 0.08
C GLU A 708 19.10 -19.70 0.38
N ASP A 709 20.27 -19.85 0.98
CA ASP A 709 20.82 -21.15 1.37
C ASP A 709 20.00 -21.81 2.49
N SER A 710 19.38 -21.05 3.40
CA SER A 710 18.46 -21.58 4.41
C SER A 710 17.11 -22.04 3.83
N PHE A 711 16.71 -21.47 2.68
CA PHE A 711 15.48 -21.89 1.98
C PHE A 711 15.69 -23.17 1.15
N PHE A 712 16.93 -23.46 0.73
CA PHE A 712 17.28 -24.67 -0.03
C PHE A 712 17.86 -25.80 0.82
N SER A 713 18.18 -25.58 2.10
CA SER A 713 18.69 -26.59 3.04
C SER A 713 17.67 -27.16 4.01
N GLY A 714 16.38 -27.10 3.66
CA GLY A 714 15.30 -27.80 4.35
C GLY A 714 15.44 -29.30 4.20
N ASP A 715 15.87 -29.94 5.28
CA ASP A 715 16.06 -31.39 5.48
C ASP A 715 14.99 -32.25 4.84
N THR A 716 15.41 -33.06 3.92
CA THR A 716 14.70 -34.25 3.42
C THR A 716 14.76 -35.34 4.48
N GLN A 717 13.86 -35.32 5.47
CA GLN A 717 13.54 -36.54 6.22
C GLN A 717 12.38 -37.26 5.51
N GLN A 718 12.70 -38.39 4.96
CA GLN A 718 11.75 -39.41 4.50
C GLN A 718 10.91 -39.91 5.69
N PRO A 719 9.58 -39.99 5.59
CA PRO A 719 8.79 -40.88 6.42
C PRO A 719 8.63 -42.20 5.70
N GLY A 720 8.94 -43.25 6.47
CA GLY A 720 8.78 -44.63 6.05
C GLY A 720 7.33 -45.05 5.82
N ASP A 721 7.23 -46.12 5.10
CA ASP A 721 6.10 -46.99 4.77
C ASP A 721 4.84 -46.88 5.60
N ALA A 722 3.72 -46.51 4.96
CA ALA A 722 2.40 -46.93 5.37
C ALA A 722 1.54 -47.18 4.13
N GLN A 723 1.10 -48.40 4.07
CA GLN A 723 0.26 -49.14 3.15
C GLN A 723 -0.84 -48.35 2.45
N GLN A 724 -0.93 -48.58 1.14
CA GLN A 724 -2.10 -48.37 0.28
C GLN A 724 -3.33 -49.11 0.78
N PRO A 725 -4.52 -48.57 0.64
CA PRO A 725 -5.70 -49.40 0.34
C PRO A 725 -6.14 -49.23 -1.13
N ALA A 726 -6.64 -50.37 -1.61
CA ALA A 726 -7.00 -50.73 -2.92
C ALA A 726 -8.00 -49.84 -3.66
N ASP A 727 -7.79 -49.82 -4.96
CA ASP A 727 -8.69 -49.47 -6.05
C ASP A 727 -9.99 -50.29 -6.04
N PRO A 728 -11.11 -49.76 -6.46
CA PRO A 728 -12.00 -50.52 -7.31
C PRO A 728 -12.24 -49.82 -8.66
N SER A 729 -11.96 -50.60 -9.64
CA SER A 729 -12.18 -50.49 -11.05
C SER A 729 -13.63 -50.18 -11.45
N ASP A 730 -13.68 -49.68 -12.64
CA ASP A 730 -14.58 -49.89 -13.78
C ASP A 730 -15.64 -48.85 -14.11
N THR A 731 -15.52 -48.51 -15.35
CA THR A 731 -16.55 -48.27 -16.41
C THR A 731 -16.98 -46.78 -16.60
N GLU A 732 -16.66 -46.23 -17.66
CA GLU A 732 -17.20 -46.04 -18.98
C GLU A 732 -16.69 -44.77 -19.69
N GLN A 733 -16.20 -45.00 -20.88
CA GLN A 733 -15.93 -44.02 -21.92
C GLN A 733 -17.21 -43.34 -22.38
N SER A 734 -17.24 -42.04 -22.48
CA SER A 734 -17.99 -41.39 -23.56
C SER A 734 -17.30 -40.06 -23.96
N GLN A 735 -16.92 -40.09 -25.21
CA GLN A 735 -16.50 -38.93 -26.01
C GLN A 735 -17.58 -37.89 -26.00
N GLU A 736 -17.24 -36.61 -25.73
CA GLU A 736 -18.05 -35.49 -26.23
C GLU A 736 -17.15 -34.38 -26.74
N GLN A 737 -17.51 -34.01 -27.97
CA GLN A 737 -16.82 -33.12 -28.89
C GLN A 737 -16.87 -31.66 -28.47
N ASP A 738 -15.88 -30.91 -28.95
CA ASP A 738 -15.78 -29.46 -29.07
C ASP A 738 -17.14 -28.76 -29.36
N LYS A 739 -17.47 -27.79 -28.50
CA LYS A 739 -18.41 -26.70 -28.85
C LYS A 739 -17.82 -25.35 -28.41
N PRO A 740 -17.93 -24.32 -29.28
CA PRO A 740 -17.39 -22.99 -28.96
C PRO A 740 -18.25 -22.25 -27.93
N TRP A 741 -17.57 -21.52 -27.08
CA TRP A 741 -18.14 -20.66 -26.04
C TRP A 741 -18.98 -19.52 -26.63
N ILE A 742 -20.22 -19.38 -26.18
CA ILE A 742 -21.16 -18.29 -26.49
C ILE A 742 -21.44 -17.52 -25.18
N PRO A 743 -21.30 -16.18 -25.15
CA PRO A 743 -21.60 -15.41 -23.94
C PRO A 743 -23.10 -15.32 -23.66
N PRO A 744 -23.53 -15.20 -22.39
CA PRO A 744 -24.93 -15.18 -22.00
C PRO A 744 -25.62 -13.86 -22.40
N THR A 745 -26.80 -13.97 -23.00
CA THR A 745 -27.73 -12.88 -23.31
C THR A 745 -28.38 -12.32 -22.04
N PRO A 746 -28.62 -11.01 -21.94
CA PRO A 746 -29.29 -10.41 -20.80
C PRO A 746 -30.78 -10.77 -20.72
N LYS A 747 -31.27 -11.00 -19.50
CA LYS A 747 -32.66 -11.27 -19.15
C LYS A 747 -33.53 -10.06 -19.46
N PRO A 748 -34.77 -10.27 -19.95
CA PRO A 748 -35.71 -9.18 -20.23
C PRO A 748 -36.30 -8.60 -18.94
N GLU A 749 -36.37 -7.28 -18.88
CA GLU A 749 -37.04 -6.52 -17.83
C GLU A 749 -38.55 -6.75 -17.83
N ASN A 750 -39.11 -6.91 -16.66
CA ASN A 750 -40.51 -7.12 -16.37
C ASN A 750 -41.27 -5.78 -16.49
N LYS A 751 -42.03 -5.58 -17.57
CA LYS A 751 -42.94 -4.45 -17.73
C LYS A 751 -44.30 -4.77 -17.09
N GLY A 752 -44.62 -4.06 -16.01
CA GLY A 752 -45.97 -4.00 -15.45
C GLY A 752 -46.96 -3.21 -16.34
N PRO A 753 -48.26 -3.29 -16.09
CA PRO A 753 -49.29 -3.11 -17.09
C PRO A 753 -49.59 -1.65 -17.45
N VAL A 754 -49.75 -1.40 -18.75
CA VAL A 754 -50.16 -0.13 -19.38
C VAL A 754 -51.66 0.09 -19.17
N GLY A 755 -52.00 1.19 -18.47
CA GLY A 755 -53.36 1.71 -18.48
C GLY A 755 -53.63 2.54 -19.73
N ARG A 756 -54.66 2.18 -20.45
CA ARG A 756 -55.23 2.95 -21.55
C ARG A 756 -55.84 4.26 -21.04
N PHE A 757 -55.54 5.37 -21.70
CA PHE A 757 -56.45 6.50 -21.82
C PHE A 757 -56.45 7.05 -23.23
N SER A 758 -57.66 7.24 -23.74
CA SER A 758 -58.08 7.64 -25.06
C SER A 758 -58.03 9.16 -25.25
N GLY A 759 -57.62 9.57 -26.44
CA GLY A 759 -58.24 10.58 -27.29
C GLY A 759 -58.39 12.01 -26.82
N ALA A 760 -57.74 12.94 -27.57
CA ALA A 760 -58.41 14.11 -28.19
C ALA A 760 -57.38 14.92 -29.00
N SER A 761 -57.65 15.01 -30.26
CA SER A 761 -57.53 16.06 -31.30
C SER A 761 -56.75 17.35 -31.02
N LEU A 762 -55.88 17.67 -31.99
CA LEU A 762 -55.40 19.00 -32.37
C LEU A 762 -56.52 20.03 -32.58
N PRO A 763 -56.24 21.31 -32.47
CA PRO A 763 -56.30 22.15 -33.69
C PRO A 763 -55.10 23.09 -33.89
N ASP A 764 -54.87 23.38 -35.14
CA ASP A 764 -54.09 24.44 -35.75
C ASP A 764 -54.51 25.82 -35.25
N ASP A 765 -53.66 26.80 -35.20
CA ASP A 765 -53.65 28.03 -35.97
C ASP A 765 -52.74 29.12 -35.40
N GLU A 766 -51.89 29.57 -36.29
CA GLU A 766 -51.57 30.94 -36.72
C GLU A 766 -51.15 32.05 -35.76
N LYS A 767 -49.98 32.61 -36.13
CA LYS A 767 -49.60 34.04 -36.22
C LYS A 767 -49.68 34.92 -34.98
N LYS A 768 -48.56 35.29 -34.50
CA LYS A 768 -47.91 36.61 -34.74
C LYS A 768 -46.52 36.64 -34.19
#